data_d37786a33bc6469b6280e4729221a86d
#
_entry.id   d37786a33bc6469b6280e4729221a86d
#
_cell.length_a   1.000
_cell.length_b   1.000
_cell.length_c   1.000
_cell.angle_alpha   90.00
_cell.angle_beta   90.00
_cell.angle_gamma   90.00
#
_symmetry.space_group_name_H-M   'P 1'
#
loop_
_entity.id
_entity.type
_entity.pdbx_description
1 polymer ?
#
loop_
_entity_poly.entity_id
_entity_poly.type
_entity_poly.pdbx_seq_one_letter_code
_entity_poly.pdbx_strand_id
1 'polypeptide(L)'
;MKRISFILLINIVLCNFVCAQEHLRHALIWNDEFNAEVLDDKAWSKIPRSKADWAIHMSPDDRLYALEDGDLVLRGMVNDFLPDDSADYLTGGVWGKGKKTFGFGRLEVRAKFDIAQGFWPAIWMLPWTNHTLNWPYGGEIDIMEHFRSNRTVNQTVHSHFTVNLGKRNRPSQVAYPKYNEGKYNTYAMERFRDSLVFFVNGRRTLNYPRYHGGADGQFPFSDWDYYLILDAQIGRDRSPYIEKERMPVELRVDYVRYYELDSKTDVIPEPKEFHQTGKRKYKYRGLTVDESARFANPDEYRIVVKKGRALVSGNVVWAQSTLSQLVDESGRVADLEVHDWSAYPFRGFMHDTGRNYQPVSMLKETLDLMSFYKLNYFHWHLTDYPAWRIECRAYPQLNDPQYQRKGRDEGKFYTYDEIREVIAYAKERGITVVPEIDMPGHSTYFKEAFGFTMDSEEGRKVLENCLDEFFDEIPKSACPYIHIGSDEVWVEDPKGFMQWIEKVVKKHERQPIAWDPGLSASDKVIRQIWNEAEGTNAAASAKTGKYLDSFVGYLNYYDPILFTSRCFLHTAAAQNEPDTTKAMGGILCLWNDVRVDKKENIALHNGMISGMMAYAERFWNGGNAGLVEDENLPTGLLTEAGSRLANFEEKMAIHRDRFHKAKMPWVVNSQMEWQVRIGNHEPVSAYGGVVDMDALCQTHRINLGDADVAEASTVIVADRDMDIEAWLGFCTPARSNRNGYGIGKQGRWEGDGQCFLNGKEVLPAKAWDEPGKYNYHFNTWDKPEEEEPFTDEQFYWMRQPVKIHLKQGENRVEIKTPKPYQGLRWSFAFMPVCTHADGSVTEVEGVRFR
;
A
#
# COMPACT_ATOMS: atom_id res chain seq x y z
N MET A 1 -37.50 -44.33 -44.11
CA MET A 1 -37.67 -42.88 -44.06
C MET A 1 -38.20 -42.53 -42.69
N LYS A 2 -37.35 -42.22 -41.75
CA LYS A 2 -37.71 -41.59 -40.46
C LYS A 2 -36.77 -40.42 -40.22
N ARG A 3 -37.31 -39.19 -40.25
CA ARG A 3 -36.60 -37.99 -39.93
C ARG A 3 -36.41 -37.93 -38.41
N ILE A 4 -35.17 -37.87 -37.94
CA ILE A 4 -34.80 -37.58 -36.54
C ILE A 4 -34.50 -36.09 -36.49
N SER A 5 -35.41 -35.35 -35.81
CA SER A 5 -35.19 -33.94 -35.47
C SER A 5 -34.24 -33.86 -34.29
N PHE A 6 -33.08 -33.27 -34.51
CA PHE A 6 -32.15 -32.87 -33.42
C PHE A 6 -32.60 -31.52 -32.87
N ILE A 7 -33.17 -31.52 -31.67
CA ILE A 7 -33.42 -30.29 -30.92
C ILE A 7 -32.13 -29.87 -30.28
N LEU A 8 -31.52 -28.85 -30.83
CA LEU A 8 -30.37 -28.16 -30.24
C LEU A 8 -30.90 -27.31 -29.08
N LEU A 9 -30.70 -27.75 -27.83
CA LEU A 9 -30.87 -26.91 -26.66
C LEU A 9 -29.68 -25.90 -26.62
N ILE A 10 -29.97 -24.71 -27.08
CA ILE A 10 -29.08 -23.55 -26.85
C ILE A 10 -29.32 -23.13 -25.40
N ASN A 11 -28.43 -23.55 -24.49
CA ASN A 11 -28.29 -22.91 -23.19
C ASN A 11 -27.73 -21.50 -23.41
N ILE A 12 -28.65 -20.54 -23.48
CA ILE A 12 -28.27 -19.13 -23.32
C ILE A 12 -27.87 -18.97 -21.85
N VAL A 13 -26.56 -19.09 -21.59
CA VAL A 13 -25.95 -18.55 -20.38
C VAL A 13 -26.14 -17.04 -20.49
N LEU A 14 -27.17 -16.53 -19.83
CA LEU A 14 -27.28 -15.12 -19.49
C LEU A 14 -26.08 -14.83 -18.55
N CYS A 15 -24.95 -14.47 -19.12
CA CYS A 15 -23.95 -13.69 -18.41
C CYS A 15 -24.67 -12.40 -18.01
N ASN A 16 -25.16 -12.36 -16.79
CA ASN A 16 -25.40 -11.12 -16.11
C ASN A 16 -24.04 -10.42 -16.03
N PHE A 17 -23.76 -9.56 -17.00
CA PHE A 17 -22.81 -8.48 -16.80
C PHE A 17 -23.39 -7.66 -15.65
N VAL A 18 -23.03 -8.02 -14.42
CA VAL A 18 -22.95 -7.06 -13.34
C VAL A 18 -21.94 -6.06 -13.86
N CYS A 19 -22.43 -4.91 -14.33
CA CYS A 19 -21.59 -3.73 -14.44
C CYS A 19 -20.89 -3.63 -13.08
N ALA A 20 -19.62 -4.01 -13.02
CA ALA A 20 -18.77 -3.64 -11.92
C ALA A 20 -18.87 -2.11 -11.89
N GLN A 21 -19.58 -1.60 -10.89
CA GLN A 21 -19.60 -0.20 -10.58
C GLN A 21 -18.12 0.13 -10.39
N GLU A 22 -17.57 1.01 -11.24
CA GLU A 22 -16.22 1.55 -11.03
C GLU A 22 -16.25 2.16 -9.63
N HIS A 23 -15.86 1.41 -8.64
CA HIS A 23 -15.63 1.91 -7.30
C HIS A 23 -14.39 2.79 -7.40
N LEU A 24 -14.59 4.10 -7.34
CA LEU A 24 -13.51 5.03 -7.07
C LEU A 24 -12.87 4.58 -5.76
N ARG A 25 -11.59 4.32 -5.77
CA ARG A 25 -10.82 4.07 -4.55
C ARG A 25 -10.69 5.39 -3.82
N HIS A 26 -11.03 5.37 -2.53
CA HIS A 26 -11.05 6.57 -1.71
C HIS A 26 -10.20 6.35 -0.47
N ALA A 27 -9.05 7.01 -0.39
CA ALA A 27 -8.30 7.07 0.85
C ALA A 27 -9.00 8.00 1.85
N LEU A 28 -9.39 7.49 3.00
CA LEU A 28 -10.00 8.30 4.06
C LEU A 28 -8.94 9.27 4.63
N ILE A 29 -9.19 10.57 4.52
CA ILE A 29 -8.27 11.62 5.01
C ILE A 29 -8.74 12.19 6.34
N TRP A 30 -10.05 12.26 6.55
CA TRP A 30 -10.64 12.80 7.76
C TRP A 30 -12.03 12.22 7.98
N ASN A 31 -12.39 12.03 9.25
CA ASN A 31 -13.73 11.61 9.64
C ASN A 31 -14.13 12.19 11.01
N ASP A 32 -15.44 12.22 11.24
CA ASP A 32 -16.05 12.34 12.55
C ASP A 32 -17.19 11.32 12.63
N GLU A 33 -17.05 10.37 13.54
CA GLU A 33 -17.99 9.27 13.78
C GLU A 33 -18.91 9.57 14.96
N PHE A 34 -18.84 10.79 15.52
CA PHE A 34 -19.65 11.30 16.63
C PHE A 34 -19.73 10.42 17.88
N ASN A 35 -18.71 9.57 18.09
CA ASN A 35 -18.61 8.65 19.23
C ASN A 35 -18.09 9.32 20.52
N ALA A 36 -17.68 10.58 20.46
CA ALA A 36 -17.19 11.34 21.61
C ALA A 36 -18.33 11.84 22.51
N GLU A 37 -18.02 12.13 23.78
CA GLU A 37 -19.00 12.71 24.72
C GLU A 37 -19.30 14.20 24.43
N VAL A 38 -18.41 14.88 23.72
CA VAL A 38 -18.53 16.30 23.34
C VAL A 38 -18.18 16.50 21.89
N LEU A 39 -18.84 17.45 21.25
CA LEU A 39 -18.58 17.81 19.86
C LEU A 39 -17.13 18.33 19.70
N ASP A 40 -16.41 17.87 18.67
CA ASP A 40 -15.04 18.32 18.39
C ASP A 40 -15.04 19.82 18.04
N ASP A 41 -14.54 20.62 18.97
CA ASP A 41 -14.46 22.07 18.83
C ASP A 41 -13.40 22.54 17.82
N LYS A 42 -12.51 21.65 17.36
CA LYS A 42 -11.55 21.93 16.27
C LYS A 42 -12.21 21.82 14.90
N ALA A 43 -13.25 21.01 14.78
CA ALA A 43 -13.97 20.80 13.52
C ALA A 43 -15.26 21.62 13.44
N TRP A 44 -16.00 21.76 14.53
CA TRP A 44 -17.36 22.27 14.52
C TRP A 44 -17.58 23.51 15.40
N SER A 45 -18.54 24.32 15.01
CA SER A 45 -19.16 25.37 15.85
C SER A 45 -20.67 25.30 15.68
N LYS A 46 -21.41 25.63 16.74
CA LYS A 46 -22.85 25.90 16.64
C LYS A 46 -23.10 27.12 15.77
N ILE A 47 -24.12 27.05 14.91
CA ILE A 47 -24.45 28.13 13.98
C ILE A 47 -25.14 29.27 14.72
N PRO A 48 -24.64 30.52 14.62
CA PRO A 48 -25.32 31.67 15.22
C PRO A 48 -26.56 32.05 14.40
N ARG A 49 -27.56 32.58 15.10
CA ARG A 49 -28.74 33.16 14.44
C ARG A 49 -28.36 34.29 13.50
N SER A 50 -29.00 34.37 12.35
CA SER A 50 -28.79 35.43 11.37
C SER A 50 -30.10 35.84 10.67
N LYS A 51 -30.00 36.79 9.71
CA LYS A 51 -31.15 37.22 8.89
C LYS A 51 -31.35 36.30 7.65
N ALA A 52 -30.49 35.34 7.43
CA ALA A 52 -30.65 34.35 6.34
C ALA A 52 -31.86 33.46 6.66
N ASP A 53 -32.68 33.15 5.69
CA ASP A 53 -33.90 32.34 5.82
C ASP A 53 -33.66 30.99 6.49
N TRP A 54 -32.52 30.37 6.23
CA TRP A 54 -32.10 29.10 6.81
C TRP A 54 -31.57 29.24 8.28
N ALA A 55 -31.23 30.44 8.77
CA ALA A 55 -30.60 30.63 10.07
C ALA A 55 -31.44 31.52 11.05
N ILE A 56 -32.66 31.89 10.69
CA ILE A 56 -33.52 32.78 11.53
C ILE A 56 -33.97 32.14 12.85
N HIS A 57 -33.98 30.80 12.92
CA HIS A 57 -34.36 30.03 14.10
C HIS A 57 -33.19 29.37 14.83
N MET A 58 -31.94 29.57 14.37
CA MET A 58 -30.76 28.98 14.98
C MET A 58 -30.60 29.47 16.44
N SER A 59 -30.26 28.52 17.33
CA SER A 59 -30.00 28.82 18.75
C SER A 59 -28.84 27.97 19.26
N PRO A 60 -27.97 28.49 20.15
CA PRO A 60 -26.90 27.72 20.77
C PRO A 60 -27.35 26.87 21.97
N ASP A 61 -28.65 26.88 22.33
CA ASP A 61 -29.18 26.12 23.46
C ASP A 61 -28.91 24.62 23.34
N ASP A 62 -28.37 24.04 24.42
CA ASP A 62 -27.92 22.65 24.43
C ASP A 62 -29.01 21.61 24.19
N ARG A 63 -30.29 21.92 24.45
CA ARG A 63 -31.45 21.05 24.19
C ARG A 63 -31.62 20.73 22.70
N LEU A 64 -31.06 21.55 21.81
CA LEU A 64 -31.12 21.39 20.37
C LEU A 64 -30.00 20.50 19.83
N TYR A 65 -29.10 20.06 20.69
CA TYR A 65 -27.91 19.29 20.31
C TYR A 65 -27.74 18.11 21.25
N ALA A 66 -27.34 16.95 20.69
CA ALA A 66 -26.90 15.83 21.50
C ALA A 66 -25.89 14.99 20.74
N LEU A 67 -25.05 14.25 21.46
CA LEU A 67 -24.29 13.10 20.96
C LEU A 67 -24.90 11.88 21.66
N GLU A 68 -25.69 11.10 20.93
CA GLU A 68 -26.50 10.00 21.44
C GLU A 68 -26.38 8.78 20.50
N ASP A 69 -26.08 7.62 21.05
CA ASP A 69 -25.98 6.36 20.30
C ASP A 69 -24.99 6.41 19.12
N GLY A 70 -23.93 7.23 19.22
CA GLY A 70 -22.96 7.44 18.14
C GLY A 70 -23.43 8.39 17.05
N ASP A 71 -24.54 9.12 17.25
CA ASP A 71 -25.05 10.11 16.31
C ASP A 71 -24.85 11.54 16.85
N LEU A 72 -24.56 12.48 15.95
CA LEU A 72 -24.86 13.89 16.17
C LEU A 72 -26.36 14.13 15.93
N VAL A 73 -27.07 14.54 16.96
CA VAL A 73 -28.50 14.85 16.88
C VAL A 73 -28.71 16.36 16.87
N LEU A 74 -29.34 16.87 15.82
CA LEU A 74 -29.72 18.27 15.66
C LEU A 74 -31.23 18.34 15.67
N ARG A 75 -31.81 19.18 16.55
CA ARG A 75 -33.25 19.23 16.79
C ARG A 75 -33.87 20.52 16.29
N GLY A 76 -35.10 20.40 15.79
CA GLY A 76 -36.05 21.52 15.62
C GLY A 76 -37.18 21.38 16.63
N MET A 77 -37.42 22.43 17.40
CA MET A 77 -38.36 22.44 18.53
C MET A 77 -39.26 23.65 18.52
N VAL A 78 -40.48 23.52 19.08
CA VAL A 78 -41.29 24.68 19.49
C VAL A 78 -40.57 25.37 20.63
N ASN A 79 -40.51 26.69 20.63
CA ASN A 79 -39.88 27.45 21.69
C ASN A 79 -40.86 27.67 22.88
N ASP A 80 -40.99 26.70 23.74
CA ASP A 80 -41.71 26.77 24.99
C ASP A 80 -40.77 26.81 26.22
N PHE A 81 -39.47 26.90 25.99
CA PHE A 81 -38.42 26.72 26.99
C PHE A 81 -37.42 27.90 27.13
N LEU A 82 -37.40 28.86 26.18
CA LEU A 82 -36.60 30.09 26.24
C LEU A 82 -37.54 31.30 26.16
N PRO A 83 -38.15 31.71 27.26
CA PRO A 83 -39.17 32.78 27.25
C PRO A 83 -38.65 34.15 26.83
N ASP A 84 -37.33 34.38 26.97
CA ASP A 84 -36.70 35.63 26.54
C ASP A 84 -36.37 35.65 25.02
N ASP A 85 -36.50 34.55 24.31
CA ASP A 85 -36.34 34.46 22.89
C ASP A 85 -37.71 34.52 22.19
N SER A 86 -37.94 35.54 21.38
CA SER A 86 -39.22 35.79 20.71
C SER A 86 -39.52 34.88 19.51
N ALA A 87 -38.61 33.98 19.14
CA ALA A 87 -38.86 33.06 18.02
C ALA A 87 -39.81 31.95 18.45
N ASP A 88 -40.81 31.63 17.61
CA ASP A 88 -41.76 30.54 17.87
C ASP A 88 -41.11 29.15 17.81
N TYR A 89 -39.99 29.02 17.11
CA TYR A 89 -39.24 27.78 16.90
C TYR A 89 -37.76 28.04 17.11
N LEU A 90 -37.07 27.00 17.58
CA LEU A 90 -35.61 27.00 17.70
C LEU A 90 -35.02 25.77 17.03
N THR A 91 -33.88 25.95 16.38
CA THR A 91 -33.23 24.88 15.60
C THR A 91 -31.75 24.77 15.93
N GLY A 92 -31.24 23.52 15.94
CA GLY A 92 -29.83 23.21 16.06
C GLY A 92 -29.16 23.11 14.70
N GLY A 93 -27.91 23.55 14.62
CA GLY A 93 -27.07 23.39 13.45
C GLY A 93 -25.59 23.57 13.78
N VAL A 94 -24.72 22.88 13.08
CA VAL A 94 -23.26 22.97 13.23
C VAL A 94 -22.61 23.21 11.87
N TRP A 95 -21.48 23.91 11.89
CA TRP A 95 -20.68 24.15 10.69
C TRP A 95 -19.18 24.09 10.94
N GLY A 96 -18.42 23.78 9.88
CA GLY A 96 -16.95 23.81 9.90
C GLY A 96 -16.33 25.18 9.62
N LYS A 97 -17.12 26.28 9.56
CA LYS A 97 -16.67 27.61 9.19
C LYS A 97 -15.52 28.11 10.07
N GLY A 98 -14.37 28.42 9.43
CA GLY A 98 -13.16 28.89 10.13
C GLY A 98 -12.40 27.79 10.91
N LYS A 99 -12.81 26.53 10.82
CA LYS A 99 -12.23 25.39 11.54
C LYS A 99 -11.86 24.26 10.57
N LYS A 100 -12.84 23.64 9.93
CA LYS A 100 -12.62 22.51 9.00
C LYS A 100 -13.17 22.83 7.63
N THR A 101 -12.29 22.75 6.63
CA THR A 101 -12.64 22.90 5.21
C THR A 101 -12.24 21.63 4.44
N PHE A 102 -12.84 21.46 3.27
CA PHE A 102 -12.65 20.31 2.39
C PHE A 102 -12.24 20.81 1.01
N GLY A 103 -11.17 20.24 0.47
CA GLY A 103 -10.64 20.48 -0.86
C GLY A 103 -11.30 19.62 -1.95
N PHE A 104 -10.54 19.25 -2.98
CA PHE A 104 -10.98 18.25 -3.95
C PHE A 104 -10.98 16.89 -3.28
N GLY A 105 -12.06 16.13 -3.46
CA GLY A 105 -12.22 14.88 -2.75
C GLY A 105 -13.68 14.42 -2.74
N ARG A 106 -13.96 13.32 -2.02
CA ARG A 106 -15.30 12.84 -1.75
C ARG A 106 -15.69 13.14 -0.30
N LEU A 107 -16.76 13.88 -0.12
CA LEU A 107 -17.43 14.06 1.16
C LEU A 107 -18.65 13.14 1.22
N GLU A 108 -18.73 12.32 2.27
CA GLU A 108 -19.84 11.41 2.50
C GLU A 108 -20.41 11.61 3.90
N VAL A 109 -21.72 11.77 4.00
CA VAL A 109 -22.47 11.91 5.24
C VAL A 109 -23.51 10.81 5.30
N ARG A 110 -23.54 10.05 6.40
CA ARG A 110 -24.59 9.06 6.67
C ARG A 110 -25.54 9.65 7.69
N ALA A 111 -26.81 9.79 7.28
CA ALA A 111 -27.80 10.46 8.10
C ALA A 111 -29.22 9.89 7.91
N LYS A 112 -30.07 10.11 8.92
CA LYS A 112 -31.53 9.95 8.84
C LYS A 112 -32.19 11.21 9.41
N PHE A 113 -33.42 11.48 8.99
CA PHE A 113 -34.17 12.63 9.48
C PHE A 113 -35.66 12.31 9.58
N ASP A 114 -36.34 13.04 10.42
CA ASP A 114 -37.80 12.97 10.55
C ASP A 114 -38.49 13.70 9.40
N ILE A 115 -39.73 13.30 9.14
CA ILE A 115 -40.57 13.93 8.13
C ILE A 115 -41.70 14.68 8.80
N ALA A 116 -41.67 16.00 8.69
CA ALA A 116 -42.76 16.89 9.15
C ALA A 116 -42.90 18.05 8.16
N GLN A 117 -44.10 18.54 7.98
CA GLN A 117 -44.36 19.72 7.15
C GLN A 117 -43.68 20.95 7.82
N GLY A 118 -42.85 21.65 7.05
CA GLY A 118 -42.07 22.80 7.52
C GLY A 118 -40.71 22.45 8.09
N PHE A 119 -40.37 21.17 8.29
CA PHE A 119 -39.04 20.74 8.65
C PHE A 119 -38.15 20.69 7.37
N TRP A 120 -36.98 21.30 7.48
CA TRP A 120 -36.06 21.45 6.37
C TRP A 120 -34.62 21.06 6.77
N PRO A 121 -34.35 19.74 6.97
CA PRO A 121 -32.98 19.26 7.23
C PRO A 121 -32.11 19.43 6.01
N ALA A 122 -30.84 19.83 6.21
CA ALA A 122 -29.90 20.07 5.14
C ALA A 122 -28.48 19.61 5.47
N ILE A 123 -27.81 19.11 4.43
CA ILE A 123 -26.38 18.77 4.36
C ILE A 123 -25.82 19.52 3.15
N TRP A 124 -25.07 20.56 3.37
CA TRP A 124 -24.66 21.48 2.32
C TRP A 124 -23.35 22.20 2.60
N MET A 125 -22.79 22.93 1.63
CA MET A 125 -21.47 23.53 1.73
C MET A 125 -21.43 24.95 1.16
N LEU A 126 -20.64 25.81 1.81
CA LEU A 126 -20.31 27.16 1.35
C LEU A 126 -18.78 27.35 1.26
N PRO A 127 -18.28 28.26 0.37
CA PRO A 127 -16.86 28.54 0.23
C PRO A 127 -16.28 29.22 1.47
N TRP A 128 -15.04 28.83 1.83
CA TRP A 128 -14.26 29.53 2.85
C TRP A 128 -13.28 30.49 2.21
N THR A 129 -13.37 31.76 2.57
CA THR A 129 -12.49 32.85 2.09
C THR A 129 -12.09 33.79 3.22
N ASN A 130 -10.92 34.41 3.08
CA ASN A 130 -10.44 35.44 4.03
C ASN A 130 -11.06 36.83 3.80
N HIS A 131 -11.91 36.96 2.79
CA HIS A 131 -12.60 38.22 2.44
C HIS A 131 -14.09 37.96 2.20
N THR A 132 -14.88 38.99 2.24
CA THR A 132 -16.31 38.88 1.99
C THR A 132 -16.59 38.54 0.53
N LEU A 133 -17.15 37.36 0.30
CA LEU A 133 -17.62 36.92 -1.01
C LEU A 133 -19.15 36.93 -1.01
N ASN A 134 -19.76 37.78 -1.87
CA ASN A 134 -21.20 37.85 -1.97
C ASN A 134 -21.77 36.58 -2.62
N TRP A 135 -22.78 36.00 -1.98
CA TRP A 135 -23.53 34.88 -2.56
C TRP A 135 -24.24 35.35 -3.86
N PRO A 136 -24.26 34.55 -4.97
CA PRO A 136 -23.74 33.18 -5.11
C PRO A 136 -22.39 33.11 -5.88
N TYR A 137 -21.55 34.15 -5.84
CA TYR A 137 -20.32 34.22 -6.64
C TYR A 137 -19.31 33.11 -6.30
N GLY A 138 -19.26 32.66 -5.04
CA GLY A 138 -18.42 31.53 -4.63
C GLY A 138 -19.10 30.18 -4.82
N GLY A 139 -20.33 30.14 -5.27
CA GLY A 139 -21.14 28.91 -5.38
C GLY A 139 -21.67 28.40 -4.04
N GLU A 140 -22.64 27.47 -4.12
CA GLU A 140 -23.21 26.71 -3.01
C GLU A 140 -23.47 25.29 -3.49
N ILE A 141 -23.23 24.31 -2.64
CA ILE A 141 -23.34 22.88 -2.97
C ILE A 141 -24.30 22.22 -1.96
N ASP A 142 -25.53 21.92 -2.38
CA ASP A 142 -26.52 21.24 -1.56
C ASP A 142 -26.44 19.72 -1.83
N ILE A 143 -25.78 19.00 -0.91
CA ILE A 143 -25.61 17.55 -1.02
C ILE A 143 -26.91 16.84 -0.72
N MET A 144 -27.69 17.36 0.23
CA MET A 144 -29.03 16.88 0.57
C MET A 144 -29.83 18.00 1.21
N GLU A 145 -31.03 18.23 0.70
CA GLU A 145 -32.06 19.01 1.36
C GLU A 145 -33.41 18.26 1.30
N HIS A 146 -34.20 18.35 2.33
CA HIS A 146 -35.56 17.82 2.33
C HIS A 146 -36.55 18.85 2.91
N PHE A 147 -37.49 19.34 2.14
CA PHE A 147 -38.45 20.36 2.57
C PHE A 147 -39.87 20.10 2.05
N ARG A 148 -40.20 18.88 1.69
CA ARG A 148 -41.53 18.45 1.28
C ARG A 148 -41.79 17.05 1.80
N SER A 149 -43.05 16.70 2.05
CA SER A 149 -43.44 15.34 2.46
C SER A 149 -43.36 14.30 1.30
N ASN A 150 -42.44 14.43 0.39
CA ASN A 150 -42.24 13.50 -0.73
C ASN A 150 -41.05 12.55 -0.45
N ARG A 151 -41.01 11.44 -1.19
CA ARG A 151 -39.97 10.39 -1.06
C ARG A 151 -38.71 10.71 -1.84
N THR A 152 -38.38 11.98 -2.00
CA THR A 152 -37.15 12.45 -2.68
C THR A 152 -36.47 13.53 -1.85
N VAL A 153 -35.15 13.55 -1.92
CA VAL A 153 -34.34 14.69 -1.46
C VAL A 153 -33.98 15.58 -2.65
N ASN A 154 -33.62 16.81 -2.39
CA ASN A 154 -33.08 17.74 -3.38
C ASN A 154 -31.57 17.70 -3.32
N GLN A 155 -30.92 17.70 -4.48
CA GLN A 155 -29.52 17.98 -4.67
C GLN A 155 -29.41 19.14 -5.64
N THR A 156 -28.75 20.23 -5.23
CA THR A 156 -28.77 21.48 -6.02
C THR A 156 -27.34 22.06 -6.06
N VAL A 157 -27.04 22.76 -7.15
CA VAL A 157 -25.82 23.55 -7.28
C VAL A 157 -26.20 24.99 -7.63
N HIS A 158 -25.82 25.93 -6.77
CA HIS A 158 -26.04 27.36 -6.99
C HIS A 158 -24.76 28.06 -7.44
N SER A 159 -24.87 28.90 -8.48
CA SER A 159 -23.75 29.69 -9.02
C SER A 159 -24.28 31.03 -9.54
N HIS A 160 -23.39 31.97 -9.81
CA HIS A 160 -23.76 33.24 -10.44
C HIS A 160 -24.52 33.03 -11.76
N PHE A 161 -24.08 32.02 -12.56
CA PHE A 161 -24.70 31.63 -13.84
C PHE A 161 -26.16 31.20 -13.68
N THR A 162 -26.48 30.40 -12.66
CA THR A 162 -27.82 29.83 -12.48
C THR A 162 -28.75 30.77 -11.71
N VAL A 163 -28.24 31.51 -10.70
CA VAL A 163 -29.03 32.32 -9.80
C VAL A 163 -29.21 33.73 -10.36
N ASN A 164 -28.12 34.46 -10.61
CA ASN A 164 -28.21 35.90 -10.99
C ASN A 164 -28.48 36.05 -12.48
N LEU A 165 -27.94 35.21 -13.34
CA LEU A 165 -28.16 35.28 -14.77
C LEU A 165 -29.37 34.46 -15.24
N GLY A 166 -29.97 33.64 -14.37
CA GLY A 166 -31.11 32.79 -14.70
C GLY A 166 -30.86 31.78 -15.82
N LYS A 167 -29.59 31.46 -16.09
CA LYS A 167 -29.17 30.52 -17.15
C LYS A 167 -29.31 29.10 -16.66
N ARG A 168 -29.70 28.18 -17.55
CA ARG A 168 -29.80 26.74 -17.24
C ARG A 168 -28.51 26.01 -17.60
N ASN A 169 -28.00 25.25 -16.64
CA ASN A 169 -26.86 24.35 -16.89
C ASN A 169 -27.30 23.09 -17.66
N ARG A 170 -26.39 22.51 -18.43
CA ARG A 170 -26.61 21.24 -19.14
C ARG A 170 -25.40 20.34 -18.93
N PRO A 171 -25.57 19.18 -18.21
CA PRO A 171 -26.81 18.68 -17.58
C PRO A 171 -27.37 19.58 -16.49
N SER A 172 -28.57 19.28 -15.98
CA SER A 172 -29.27 20.11 -14.97
C SER A 172 -28.41 20.34 -13.73
N GLN A 173 -28.58 21.49 -13.10
CA GLN A 173 -27.99 21.81 -11.79
C GLN A 173 -28.77 21.23 -10.59
N VAL A 174 -29.89 20.52 -10.84
CA VAL A 174 -30.78 19.97 -9.79
C VAL A 174 -31.12 18.54 -10.09
N ALA A 175 -31.17 17.69 -9.05
CA ALA A 175 -31.71 16.34 -9.09
C ALA A 175 -32.64 16.09 -7.88
N TYR A 176 -33.56 15.12 -8.04
CA TYR A 176 -34.53 14.71 -7.01
C TYR A 176 -34.46 13.20 -6.76
N PRO A 177 -33.35 12.68 -6.22
CA PRO A 177 -33.20 11.25 -6.01
C PRO A 177 -34.10 10.71 -4.90
N LYS A 178 -34.54 9.45 -5.06
CA LYS A 178 -35.22 8.70 -3.99
C LYS A 178 -34.25 8.31 -2.90
N TYR A 179 -34.73 8.22 -1.68
CA TYR A 179 -34.01 7.75 -0.50
C TYR A 179 -34.85 6.73 0.29
N ASN A 180 -34.26 6.06 1.27
CA ASN A 180 -34.96 5.10 2.13
C ASN A 180 -35.53 5.84 3.36
N GLU A 181 -36.82 6.14 3.33
CA GLU A 181 -37.52 6.88 4.39
C GLU A 181 -37.42 6.18 5.74
N GLY A 182 -37.13 6.92 6.81
CA GLY A 182 -36.99 6.41 8.18
C GLY A 182 -35.74 5.56 8.44
N LYS A 183 -34.83 5.45 7.46
CA LYS A 183 -33.56 4.72 7.58
C LYS A 183 -32.38 5.64 7.35
N TYR A 184 -31.20 5.22 7.82
CA TYR A 184 -29.95 5.88 7.43
C TYR A 184 -29.73 5.72 5.93
N ASN A 185 -29.32 6.81 5.32
CA ASN A 185 -28.89 6.87 3.92
C ASN A 185 -27.53 7.53 3.86
N THR A 186 -26.72 7.17 2.88
CA THR A 186 -25.49 7.88 2.56
C THR A 186 -25.75 8.94 1.50
N TYR A 187 -25.33 10.17 1.78
CA TYR A 187 -25.36 11.31 0.89
C TYR A 187 -23.92 11.72 0.62
N ALA A 188 -23.49 11.70 -0.64
CA ALA A 188 -22.09 12.00 -0.95
C ALA A 188 -21.96 12.94 -2.15
N MET A 189 -20.86 13.67 -2.18
CA MET A 189 -20.45 14.53 -3.28
C MET A 189 -18.94 14.37 -3.53
N GLU A 190 -18.59 14.17 -4.79
CA GLU A 190 -17.20 14.19 -5.27
C GLU A 190 -16.95 15.51 -5.98
N ARG A 191 -15.92 16.24 -5.55
CA ARG A 191 -15.51 17.52 -6.13
C ARG A 191 -14.19 17.37 -6.87
N PHE A 192 -14.25 17.64 -8.17
CA PHE A 192 -13.11 17.67 -9.06
C PHE A 192 -12.83 19.11 -9.51
N ARG A 193 -11.70 19.34 -10.19
CA ARG A 193 -11.37 20.66 -10.75
C ARG A 193 -12.34 21.12 -11.85
N ASP A 194 -13.04 20.18 -12.48
CA ASP A 194 -13.90 20.40 -13.63
C ASP A 194 -15.34 19.89 -13.47
N SER A 195 -15.69 19.30 -12.33
CA SER A 195 -17.03 18.77 -12.11
C SER A 195 -17.36 18.52 -10.63
N LEU A 196 -18.67 18.50 -10.33
CA LEU A 196 -19.26 17.98 -9.10
C LEU A 196 -20.11 16.77 -9.45
N VAL A 197 -19.99 15.68 -8.66
CA VAL A 197 -20.77 14.45 -8.87
C VAL A 197 -21.42 14.04 -7.55
N PHE A 198 -22.71 13.80 -7.53
CA PHE A 198 -23.47 13.53 -6.32
C PHE A 198 -23.99 12.08 -6.30
N PHE A 199 -24.18 11.57 -5.09
CA PHE A 199 -24.62 10.20 -4.85
C PHE A 199 -25.65 10.13 -3.72
N VAL A 200 -26.56 9.17 -3.81
CA VAL A 200 -27.42 8.73 -2.70
C VAL A 200 -27.33 7.20 -2.64
N ASN A 201 -26.93 6.66 -1.48
CA ASN A 201 -26.72 5.22 -1.26
C ASN A 201 -25.80 4.59 -2.31
N GLY A 202 -24.69 5.27 -2.62
CA GLY A 202 -23.70 4.82 -3.61
C GLY A 202 -24.12 4.99 -5.07
N ARG A 203 -25.39 5.33 -5.34
CA ARG A 203 -25.89 5.53 -6.70
C ARG A 203 -25.68 6.97 -7.14
N ARG A 204 -25.02 7.19 -8.28
CA ARG A 204 -24.84 8.50 -8.90
C ARG A 204 -26.18 9.12 -9.28
N THR A 205 -26.40 10.39 -8.89
CA THR A 205 -27.69 11.08 -8.99
C THR A 205 -27.62 12.39 -9.76
N LEU A 206 -26.55 13.18 -9.59
CA LEU A 206 -26.33 14.44 -10.27
C LEU A 206 -24.88 14.52 -10.78
N ASN A 207 -24.68 15.15 -11.92
CA ASN A 207 -23.36 15.53 -12.46
C ASN A 207 -23.42 16.96 -12.95
N TYR A 208 -22.57 17.81 -12.36
CA TYR A 208 -22.46 19.24 -12.71
C TYR A 208 -21.05 19.53 -13.25
N PRO A 209 -20.84 19.43 -14.56
CA PRO A 209 -19.52 19.69 -15.16
C PRO A 209 -19.27 21.19 -15.33
N ARG A 210 -18.00 21.55 -15.39
CA ARG A 210 -17.56 22.86 -15.89
C ARG A 210 -17.95 22.97 -17.37
N TYR A 211 -18.75 23.96 -17.69
CA TYR A 211 -19.32 24.19 -19.02
C TYR A 211 -18.73 25.46 -19.61
N HIS A 212 -18.35 25.45 -20.87
CA HIS A 212 -17.71 26.61 -21.57
C HIS A 212 -16.59 27.29 -20.76
N GLY A 213 -15.70 26.51 -20.15
CA GLY A 213 -14.59 27.01 -19.33
C GLY A 213 -15.00 27.68 -18.01
N GLY A 214 -16.25 27.52 -17.57
CA GLY A 214 -16.78 28.19 -16.37
C GLY A 214 -17.14 29.68 -16.60
N ALA A 215 -17.34 30.09 -17.84
CA ALA A 215 -17.72 31.46 -18.18
C ALA A 215 -18.97 31.90 -17.40
N ASP A 216 -19.08 33.20 -17.14
CA ASP A 216 -20.19 33.84 -16.42
C ASP A 216 -20.36 33.28 -14.96
N GLY A 217 -19.28 32.83 -14.34
CA GLY A 217 -19.34 32.25 -12.99
C GLY A 217 -20.16 30.96 -12.90
N GLN A 218 -20.15 30.17 -13.99
CA GLN A 218 -20.87 28.88 -14.03
C GLN A 218 -20.24 27.85 -13.10
N PHE A 219 -18.92 27.83 -12.94
CA PHE A 219 -18.21 26.85 -12.15
C PHE A 219 -17.15 27.50 -11.22
N PRO A 220 -17.56 28.10 -10.09
CA PRO A 220 -16.62 28.67 -9.13
C PRO A 220 -16.00 27.62 -8.18
N PHE A 221 -16.34 26.35 -8.33
CA PHE A 221 -16.02 25.27 -7.40
C PHE A 221 -14.57 24.78 -7.47
N SER A 222 -13.74 25.34 -8.32
CA SER A 222 -12.29 25.11 -8.36
C SER A 222 -11.45 26.13 -7.58
N ASP A 223 -12.05 27.23 -7.12
CA ASP A 223 -11.33 28.43 -6.69
C ASP A 223 -11.18 28.50 -5.15
N TRP A 224 -11.98 27.74 -4.42
CA TRP A 224 -12.09 27.81 -2.95
C TRP A 224 -12.17 26.41 -2.33
N ASP A 225 -11.75 26.28 -1.06
CA ASP A 225 -12.18 25.19 -0.20
C ASP A 225 -13.56 25.51 0.39
N TYR A 226 -14.31 24.45 0.76
CA TYR A 226 -15.67 24.57 1.24
C TYR A 226 -15.77 24.01 2.66
N TYR A 227 -16.55 24.67 3.53
CA TYR A 227 -16.92 24.13 4.84
C TYR A 227 -18.30 23.50 4.78
N LEU A 228 -18.48 22.41 5.53
CA LEU A 228 -19.76 21.69 5.63
C LEU A 228 -20.68 22.37 6.64
N ILE A 229 -21.97 22.33 6.36
CA ILE A 229 -23.08 22.79 7.21
C ILE A 229 -24.06 21.64 7.36
N LEU A 230 -24.40 21.32 8.60
CA LEU A 230 -25.40 20.32 8.99
C LEU A 230 -26.44 21.05 9.85
N ASP A 231 -27.69 21.05 9.44
CA ASP A 231 -28.69 21.79 10.19
C ASP A 231 -30.12 21.23 10.10
N ALA A 232 -30.90 21.49 11.15
CA ALA A 232 -32.27 21.06 11.33
C ALA A 232 -33.22 22.27 11.20
N GLN A 233 -33.24 22.92 10.03
CA GLN A 233 -33.98 24.14 9.77
C GLN A 233 -35.50 23.93 9.83
N ILE A 234 -36.25 25.00 10.17
CA ILE A 234 -37.71 25.03 10.17
C ILE A 234 -38.21 26.27 9.40
N GLY A 235 -39.29 26.11 8.66
CA GLY A 235 -39.99 27.21 8.05
C GLY A 235 -39.36 27.83 6.84
N ARG A 236 -39.14 27.04 5.78
CA ARG A 236 -38.80 27.63 4.49
C ARG A 236 -39.95 28.47 3.94
N ASP A 237 -39.62 29.60 3.32
CA ASP A 237 -40.42 30.64 2.76
C ASP A 237 -41.66 30.21 1.91
N ARG A 238 -41.74 28.97 1.49
CA ARG A 238 -42.82 28.42 0.64
C ARG A 238 -43.78 27.49 1.36
N SER A 239 -43.61 27.24 2.65
CA SER A 239 -44.53 26.47 3.48
C SER A 239 -44.96 27.22 4.67
N PRO A 240 -46.09 27.93 4.61
CA PRO A 240 -46.61 28.70 5.75
C PRO A 240 -47.11 27.82 6.89
N TYR A 241 -47.24 26.52 6.68
CA TYR A 241 -47.68 25.57 7.69
C TYR A 241 -46.52 24.74 8.23
N ILE A 242 -46.41 24.75 9.58
CA ILE A 242 -45.45 23.97 10.34
C ILE A 242 -46.23 23.00 11.22
N GLU A 243 -45.96 21.70 11.07
CA GLU A 243 -46.62 20.61 11.79
C GLU A 243 -46.08 20.52 13.23
N LYS A 244 -46.55 21.39 14.11
CA LYS A 244 -46.09 21.53 15.51
C LYS A 244 -46.22 20.25 16.32
N GLU A 245 -47.25 19.46 16.00
CA GLU A 245 -47.62 18.22 16.67
C GLU A 245 -46.59 17.11 16.50
N ARG A 246 -45.69 17.27 15.52
CA ARG A 246 -44.58 16.34 15.26
C ARG A 246 -43.25 16.73 15.88
N MET A 247 -43.22 17.89 16.55
CA MET A 247 -41.99 18.34 17.19
C MET A 247 -41.78 17.71 18.57
N PRO A 248 -40.56 17.45 19.00
CA PRO A 248 -39.31 17.74 18.30
C PRO A 248 -39.10 16.89 17.05
N VAL A 249 -38.46 17.47 16.02
CA VAL A 249 -37.98 16.79 14.82
C VAL A 249 -36.46 16.77 14.84
N GLU A 250 -35.85 15.69 14.29
CA GLU A 250 -34.44 15.45 14.37
C GLU A 250 -33.80 15.20 13.00
N LEU A 251 -32.61 15.79 12.80
CA LEU A 251 -31.61 15.30 11.87
C LEU A 251 -30.55 14.54 12.68
N ARG A 252 -30.37 13.25 12.42
CA ARG A 252 -29.37 12.40 13.04
C ARG A 252 -28.28 12.07 12.05
N VAL A 253 -27.05 12.40 12.36
CA VAL A 253 -25.86 12.17 11.54
C VAL A 253 -24.98 11.16 12.24
N ASP A 254 -24.84 9.97 11.62
CA ASP A 254 -24.02 8.87 12.12
C ASP A 254 -22.53 9.13 11.87
N TYR A 255 -22.19 9.62 10.69
CA TYR A 255 -20.81 10.04 10.42
C TYR A 255 -20.71 11.10 9.34
N VAL A 256 -19.56 11.79 9.34
CA VAL A 256 -19.02 12.58 8.24
C VAL A 256 -17.65 12.02 7.88
N ARG A 257 -17.45 11.60 6.62
CA ARG A 257 -16.17 11.07 6.13
C ARG A 257 -15.70 11.83 4.90
N TYR A 258 -14.42 12.17 4.86
CA TYR A 258 -13.82 12.86 3.74
C TYR A 258 -12.65 12.04 3.19
N TYR A 259 -12.75 11.75 1.90
CA TYR A 259 -11.82 10.89 1.18
C TYR A 259 -11.05 11.68 0.14
N GLU A 260 -9.77 11.40 -0.02
CA GLU A 260 -9.05 11.75 -1.23
C GLU A 260 -9.61 10.91 -2.39
N LEU A 261 -9.84 11.54 -3.54
CA LEU A 261 -10.19 10.82 -4.75
C LEU A 261 -8.89 10.29 -5.33
N ASP A 262 -8.71 8.99 -5.27
CA ASP A 262 -7.61 8.33 -5.95
C ASP A 262 -7.65 8.66 -7.43
N SER A 263 -6.45 8.77 -8.01
CA SER A 263 -6.32 8.77 -9.46
C SER A 263 -6.99 7.48 -9.99
N LYS A 264 -7.77 7.59 -11.04
CA LYS A 264 -8.48 6.45 -11.66
C LYS A 264 -7.53 5.52 -12.41
N THR A 265 -6.38 5.22 -11.85
CA THR A 265 -5.37 4.40 -12.48
C THR A 265 -4.93 3.25 -11.59
N ASP A 266 -4.70 2.09 -12.22
CA ASP A 266 -4.15 0.92 -11.56
C ASP A 266 -2.62 0.86 -11.67
N VAL A 267 -1.98 1.94 -12.13
CA VAL A 267 -0.52 1.99 -12.32
C VAL A 267 0.22 1.94 -10.98
N ILE A 268 1.25 1.11 -10.91
CA ILE A 268 2.21 1.04 -9.82
C ILE A 268 3.62 1.27 -10.37
N PRO A 269 4.41 2.21 -9.86
CA PRO A 269 4.06 3.28 -8.92
C PRO A 269 3.01 4.22 -9.50
N GLU A 270 2.13 4.73 -8.61
CA GLU A 270 1.09 5.67 -9.01
C GLU A 270 1.69 6.95 -9.56
N PRO A 271 1.27 7.39 -10.76
CA PRO A 271 1.74 8.65 -11.31
C PRO A 271 1.18 9.85 -10.54
N LYS A 272 2.01 10.89 -10.35
CA LYS A 272 1.65 12.09 -9.60
C LYS A 272 0.49 12.86 -10.21
N GLU A 273 0.42 12.88 -11.54
CA GLU A 273 -0.69 13.53 -12.26
C GLU A 273 -1.22 12.56 -13.33
N PHE A 274 -2.50 12.21 -13.23
CA PHE A 274 -3.20 11.34 -14.17
C PHE A 274 -4.56 11.93 -14.52
N HIS A 275 -4.83 12.14 -15.81
CA HIS A 275 -6.08 12.68 -16.32
C HIS A 275 -6.61 11.85 -17.49
N GLN A 276 -7.68 11.10 -17.27
CA GLN A 276 -8.38 10.43 -18.36
C GLN A 276 -9.26 11.45 -19.09
N THR A 277 -8.88 11.81 -20.33
CA THR A 277 -9.54 12.86 -21.13
C THR A 277 -10.69 12.33 -22.00
N GLY A 278 -10.85 10.99 -22.08
CA GLY A 278 -11.95 10.34 -22.83
C GLY A 278 -12.29 8.96 -22.27
N LYS A 279 -13.60 8.56 -22.37
CA LYS A 279 -14.06 7.25 -21.90
C LYS A 279 -13.86 6.12 -22.92
N ARG A 280 -13.76 6.46 -24.23
CA ARG A 280 -13.62 5.48 -25.29
C ARG A 280 -12.20 4.93 -25.34
N LYS A 281 -12.06 3.60 -25.31
CA LYS A 281 -10.78 2.92 -25.52
C LYS A 281 -10.52 2.64 -26.99
N TYR A 282 -9.32 2.91 -27.45
CA TYR A 282 -8.83 2.70 -28.82
C TYR A 282 -7.72 1.65 -28.82
N LYS A 283 -7.57 0.90 -29.92
CA LYS A 283 -6.44 -0.01 -30.08
C LYS A 283 -5.14 0.79 -29.99
N TYR A 284 -4.24 0.38 -29.13
CA TYR A 284 -2.93 1.00 -28.98
C TYR A 284 -2.11 0.84 -30.27
N ARG A 285 -1.49 1.91 -30.73
CA ARG A 285 -0.79 2.00 -32.03
C ARG A 285 0.68 2.40 -31.88
N GLY A 286 1.22 2.30 -30.66
CA GLY A 286 2.60 2.69 -30.36
C GLY A 286 2.74 4.16 -29.92
N LEU A 287 4.00 4.50 -29.62
CA LEU A 287 4.37 5.84 -29.18
C LEU A 287 5.26 6.56 -30.19
N THR A 288 5.29 7.89 -30.07
CA THR A 288 6.29 8.78 -30.68
C THR A 288 6.94 9.58 -29.57
N VAL A 289 8.20 9.97 -29.75
CA VAL A 289 8.98 10.70 -28.75
C VAL A 289 9.10 12.16 -29.17
N ASP A 290 8.80 13.08 -28.24
CA ASP A 290 9.10 14.50 -28.39
C ASP A 290 10.47 14.79 -27.76
N GLU A 291 11.49 14.91 -28.58
CA GLU A 291 12.87 15.17 -28.17
C GLU A 291 13.13 16.65 -27.80
N SER A 292 12.17 17.53 -27.98
CA SER A 292 12.34 18.97 -27.69
C SER A 292 12.18 19.30 -26.21
N ALA A 293 11.42 18.51 -25.47
CA ALA A 293 11.17 18.73 -24.05
C ALA A 293 12.43 18.52 -23.18
N ARG A 294 12.59 19.35 -22.17
CA ARG A 294 13.67 19.28 -21.20
C ARG A 294 13.08 19.33 -19.79
N PHE A 295 13.51 18.42 -18.96
CA PHE A 295 13.07 18.31 -17.57
C PHE A 295 14.28 18.41 -16.62
N ALA A 296 14.06 18.95 -15.43
CA ALA A 296 15.10 19.06 -14.41
C ALA A 296 15.37 17.71 -13.73
N ASN A 297 14.31 16.91 -13.51
CA ASN A 297 14.42 15.57 -12.97
C ASN A 297 14.66 14.57 -14.14
N PRO A 298 15.76 13.78 -14.13
CA PRO A 298 16.05 12.81 -15.20
C PRO A 298 15.02 11.68 -15.31
N ASP A 299 14.21 11.44 -14.28
CA ASP A 299 13.16 10.44 -14.29
C ASP A 299 11.80 11.00 -14.77
N GLU A 300 11.70 12.32 -14.96
CA GLU A 300 10.45 12.99 -15.34
C GLU A 300 10.03 12.65 -16.78
N TYR A 301 8.72 12.41 -16.93
CA TYR A 301 8.12 12.16 -18.23
C TYR A 301 6.68 12.67 -18.32
N ARG A 302 6.22 12.90 -19.56
CA ARG A 302 4.83 13.17 -19.88
C ARG A 302 4.35 12.21 -20.97
N ILE A 303 3.08 11.80 -20.85
CA ILE A 303 2.39 10.95 -21.83
C ILE A 303 1.09 11.66 -22.21
N VAL A 304 0.84 11.79 -23.51
CA VAL A 304 -0.46 12.23 -24.03
C VAL A 304 -0.96 11.15 -24.99
N VAL A 305 -2.06 10.46 -24.62
CA VAL A 305 -2.68 9.47 -25.50
C VAL A 305 -3.91 10.06 -26.17
N LYS A 306 -3.93 10.02 -27.52
CA LYS A 306 -5.10 10.42 -28.31
C LYS A 306 -5.40 9.36 -29.38
N LYS A 307 -6.61 8.79 -29.35
CA LYS A 307 -7.10 7.78 -30.30
C LYS A 307 -6.11 6.61 -30.48
N GLY A 308 -5.51 6.15 -29.34
CA GLY A 308 -4.61 5.02 -29.27
C GLY A 308 -3.15 5.30 -29.70
N ARG A 309 -2.77 6.54 -29.98
CA ARG A 309 -1.37 6.94 -30.20
C ARG A 309 -0.86 7.71 -28.98
N ALA A 310 0.32 7.36 -28.50
CA ALA A 310 0.97 8.05 -27.40
C ALA A 310 2.06 9.00 -27.91
N LEU A 311 2.07 10.23 -27.39
CA LEU A 311 3.20 11.15 -27.48
C LEU A 311 3.89 11.15 -26.12
N VAL A 312 5.19 10.89 -26.10
CA VAL A 312 6.01 10.80 -24.89
C VAL A 312 7.07 11.87 -24.92
N SER A 313 7.23 12.60 -23.82
CA SER A 313 8.31 13.56 -23.59
C SER A 313 9.08 13.16 -22.33
N GLY A 314 10.40 13.37 -22.28
CA GLY A 314 11.25 13.04 -21.13
C GLY A 314 11.73 11.59 -21.07
N ASN A 315 11.65 10.95 -19.92
CA ASN A 315 12.16 9.57 -19.73
C ASN A 315 11.26 8.54 -20.42
N VAL A 316 11.70 8.06 -21.58
CA VAL A 316 10.94 7.13 -22.42
C VAL A 316 10.78 5.74 -21.76
N VAL A 317 11.77 5.27 -21.00
CA VAL A 317 11.72 3.95 -20.36
C VAL A 317 10.60 3.93 -19.31
N TRP A 318 10.54 4.93 -18.44
CA TRP A 318 9.49 5.01 -17.42
C TRP A 318 8.11 5.31 -18.01
N ALA A 319 8.04 6.08 -19.06
CA ALA A 319 6.80 6.29 -19.80
C ALA A 319 6.28 5.00 -20.44
N GLN A 320 7.16 4.16 -21.01
CA GLN A 320 6.79 2.83 -21.55
C GLN A 320 6.31 1.88 -20.46
N SER A 321 6.94 1.87 -19.29
CA SER A 321 6.49 1.12 -18.12
C SER A 321 5.03 1.49 -17.77
N THR A 322 4.75 2.79 -17.63
CA THR A 322 3.39 3.29 -17.36
C THR A 322 2.39 2.91 -18.47
N LEU A 323 2.76 3.10 -19.74
CA LEU A 323 1.89 2.75 -20.86
C LEU A 323 1.57 1.26 -20.92
N SER A 324 2.53 0.38 -20.61
CA SER A 324 2.31 -1.08 -20.60
C SER A 324 1.31 -1.52 -19.53
N GLN A 325 1.20 -0.78 -18.44
CA GLN A 325 0.21 -1.01 -17.40
C GLN A 325 -1.17 -0.44 -17.77
N LEU A 326 -1.23 0.70 -18.49
CA LEU A 326 -2.46 1.37 -18.91
C LEU A 326 -3.14 0.72 -20.12
N VAL A 327 -2.40 0.05 -20.99
CA VAL A 327 -2.96 -0.71 -22.11
C VAL A 327 -3.59 -1.99 -21.59
N ASP A 328 -4.90 -2.15 -21.77
CA ASP A 328 -5.63 -3.33 -21.29
C ASP A 328 -5.28 -4.62 -22.06
N GLU A 329 -5.76 -5.77 -21.57
CA GLU A 329 -5.51 -7.10 -22.17
C GLU A 329 -5.98 -7.23 -23.61
N SER A 330 -6.95 -6.41 -24.04
CA SER A 330 -7.39 -6.35 -25.45
C SER A 330 -6.49 -5.46 -26.32
N GLY A 331 -5.41 -4.92 -25.76
CA GLY A 331 -4.48 -4.01 -26.43
C GLY A 331 -5.09 -2.63 -26.68
N ARG A 332 -5.97 -2.15 -25.81
CA ARG A 332 -6.65 -0.85 -25.93
C ARG A 332 -6.29 0.07 -24.77
N VAL A 333 -6.36 1.38 -25.05
CA VAL A 333 -6.11 2.45 -24.10
C VAL A 333 -7.07 3.60 -24.32
N ALA A 334 -7.50 4.27 -23.25
CA ALA A 334 -8.32 5.47 -23.33
C ALA A 334 -7.49 6.71 -23.72
N ASP A 335 -8.15 7.78 -24.13
CA ASP A 335 -7.51 9.08 -24.25
C ASP A 335 -7.19 9.60 -22.83
N LEU A 336 -5.91 9.94 -22.57
CA LEU A 336 -5.43 10.32 -21.25
C LEU A 336 -4.16 11.19 -21.32
N GLU A 337 -3.85 11.83 -20.21
CA GLU A 337 -2.62 12.59 -19.99
C GLU A 337 -1.99 12.14 -18.66
N VAL A 338 -0.67 11.94 -18.66
CA VAL A 338 0.13 11.61 -17.47
C VAL A 338 1.30 12.58 -17.39
N HIS A 339 1.59 13.06 -16.19
CA HIS A 339 2.85 13.77 -15.90
C HIS A 339 3.40 13.21 -14.56
N ASP A 340 4.63 12.71 -14.60
CA ASP A 340 5.15 11.93 -13.47
C ASP A 340 6.67 12.05 -13.35
N TRP A 341 7.17 11.89 -12.10
CA TRP A 341 8.59 11.98 -11.76
C TRP A 341 8.89 11.27 -10.44
N SER A 342 10.12 10.81 -10.24
CA SER A 342 10.54 10.17 -9.00
C SER A 342 10.82 11.17 -7.87
N ALA A 343 10.51 10.77 -6.63
CA ALA A 343 10.91 11.51 -5.43
C ALA A 343 12.39 11.26 -5.10
N TYR A 344 12.88 10.03 -5.30
CA TYR A 344 14.26 9.65 -5.02
C TYR A 344 14.97 9.15 -6.29
N PRO A 345 16.23 9.60 -6.54
CA PRO A 345 16.98 9.20 -7.73
C PRO A 345 17.47 7.74 -7.69
N PHE A 346 17.62 7.14 -6.51
CA PHE A 346 18.13 5.78 -6.33
C PHE A 346 17.03 4.87 -5.79
N ARG A 347 16.53 3.96 -6.61
CA ARG A 347 15.49 2.99 -6.28
C ARG A 347 15.99 1.62 -6.68
N GLY A 348 16.66 0.96 -5.71
CA GLY A 348 17.42 -0.25 -5.98
C GLY A 348 16.68 -1.54 -5.62
N PHE A 349 17.14 -2.62 -6.24
CA PHE A 349 16.84 -3.99 -5.83
C PHE A 349 18.14 -4.77 -5.77
N MET A 350 18.39 -5.45 -4.64
CA MET A 350 19.54 -6.31 -4.45
C MET A 350 19.13 -7.77 -4.56
N HIS A 351 19.96 -8.56 -5.30
CA HIS A 351 19.80 -9.99 -5.42
C HIS A 351 21.09 -10.70 -4.98
N ASP A 352 20.94 -11.53 -3.94
CA ASP A 352 22.03 -12.36 -3.43
C ASP A 352 22.23 -13.58 -4.33
N THR A 353 23.24 -13.52 -5.18
CA THR A 353 23.70 -14.64 -6.01
C THR A 353 24.95 -15.32 -5.46
N GLY A 354 25.56 -14.74 -4.46
CA GLY A 354 26.69 -15.33 -3.72
C GLY A 354 26.29 -16.61 -3.00
N ARG A 355 25.17 -16.54 -2.25
CA ARG A 355 24.68 -17.69 -1.46
C ARG A 355 23.92 -18.74 -2.29
N ASN A 356 23.14 -18.31 -3.27
CA ASN A 356 22.44 -19.19 -4.23
C ASN A 356 22.63 -18.67 -5.65
N TYR A 357 23.38 -19.38 -6.49
CA TYR A 357 23.63 -18.96 -7.86
C TYR A 357 22.33 -18.88 -8.68
N GLN A 358 22.18 -17.81 -9.44
CA GLN A 358 21.05 -17.59 -10.35
C GLN A 358 21.56 -17.54 -11.80
N PRO A 359 21.00 -18.31 -12.74
CA PRO A 359 21.38 -18.22 -14.16
C PRO A 359 21.02 -16.84 -14.73
N VAL A 360 21.76 -16.39 -15.74
CA VAL A 360 21.58 -15.07 -16.39
C VAL A 360 20.14 -14.85 -16.86
N SER A 361 19.44 -15.90 -17.31
CA SER A 361 18.03 -15.81 -17.72
C SER A 361 17.12 -15.33 -16.58
N MET A 362 17.32 -15.81 -15.35
CA MET A 362 16.54 -15.39 -14.20
C MET A 362 16.89 -13.96 -13.75
N LEU A 363 18.17 -13.57 -13.88
CA LEU A 363 18.55 -12.16 -13.62
C LEU A 363 17.88 -11.22 -14.61
N LYS A 364 17.76 -11.62 -15.89
CA LYS A 364 17.03 -10.84 -16.88
C LYS A 364 15.54 -10.70 -16.56
N GLU A 365 14.86 -11.77 -16.09
CA GLU A 365 13.49 -11.70 -15.61
C GLU A 365 13.35 -10.71 -14.43
N THR A 366 14.32 -10.71 -13.51
CA THR A 366 14.38 -9.76 -12.41
C THR A 366 14.53 -8.31 -12.92
N LEU A 367 15.42 -8.08 -13.90
CA LEU A 367 15.61 -6.75 -14.51
C LEU A 367 14.38 -6.28 -15.30
N ASP A 368 13.65 -7.19 -15.97
CA ASP A 368 12.38 -6.86 -16.61
C ASP A 368 11.35 -6.38 -15.58
N LEU A 369 11.23 -7.09 -14.44
CA LEU A 369 10.33 -6.73 -13.35
C LEU A 369 10.72 -5.40 -12.70
N MET A 370 12.01 -5.17 -12.46
CA MET A 370 12.54 -3.90 -11.95
C MET A 370 12.15 -2.73 -12.87
N SER A 371 12.37 -2.86 -14.16
CA SER A 371 12.02 -1.84 -15.15
C SER A 371 10.51 -1.58 -15.20
N PHE A 372 9.70 -2.65 -15.11
CA PHE A 372 8.24 -2.56 -15.10
C PHE A 372 7.70 -1.75 -13.91
N TYR A 373 8.38 -1.82 -12.74
CA TYR A 373 8.07 -1.05 -11.54
C TYR A 373 9.00 0.15 -11.29
N LYS A 374 9.74 0.61 -12.31
CA LYS A 374 10.58 1.82 -12.27
C LYS A 374 11.69 1.79 -11.22
N LEU A 375 12.20 0.60 -10.87
CA LEU A 375 13.43 0.45 -10.10
C LEU A 375 14.63 0.59 -11.05
N ASN A 376 15.64 1.38 -10.65
CA ASN A 376 16.71 1.83 -11.57
C ASN A 376 18.14 1.44 -11.17
N TYR A 377 18.32 0.73 -10.06
CA TYR A 377 19.63 0.21 -9.66
C TYR A 377 19.52 -1.25 -9.28
N PHE A 378 20.31 -2.10 -9.97
CA PHE A 378 20.44 -3.52 -9.64
C PHE A 378 21.71 -3.73 -8.82
N HIS A 379 21.56 -3.94 -7.51
CA HIS A 379 22.62 -4.28 -6.60
C HIS A 379 22.85 -5.80 -6.69
N TRP A 380 23.95 -6.17 -7.31
CA TRP A 380 24.27 -7.57 -7.60
C TRP A 380 25.30 -8.09 -6.60
N HIS A 381 24.82 -8.80 -5.55
CA HIS A 381 25.67 -9.41 -4.53
C HIS A 381 26.31 -10.68 -5.08
N LEU A 382 27.57 -10.54 -5.51
CA LEU A 382 28.30 -11.53 -6.32
C LEU A 382 29.20 -12.46 -5.50
N THR A 383 29.56 -12.08 -4.27
CA THR A 383 30.42 -12.86 -3.41
C THR A 383 29.87 -12.93 -2.01
N ASP A 384 29.89 -14.12 -1.42
CA ASP A 384 29.50 -14.34 -0.04
C ASP A 384 30.07 -15.65 0.48
N TYR A 385 29.94 -15.95 1.75
CA TYR A 385 30.43 -17.11 2.45
C TYR A 385 30.58 -18.40 1.61
N PRO A 386 29.61 -18.82 0.75
CA PRO A 386 29.74 -20.04 -0.05
C PRO A 386 30.74 -19.95 -1.19
N ALA A 387 30.86 -18.76 -1.86
CA ALA A 387 31.62 -18.71 -3.10
C ALA A 387 31.91 -17.29 -3.61
N TRP A 388 32.95 -17.19 -4.41
CA TRP A 388 33.25 -16.09 -5.32
C TRP A 388 32.58 -16.37 -6.66
N ARG A 389 31.57 -15.58 -7.06
CA ARG A 389 30.77 -15.80 -8.27
C ARG A 389 31.18 -14.97 -9.49
N ILE A 390 32.41 -14.45 -9.51
CA ILE A 390 32.97 -13.68 -10.62
C ILE A 390 34.09 -14.48 -11.25
N GLU A 391 34.19 -14.54 -12.57
CA GLU A 391 35.37 -15.08 -13.24
C GLU A 391 36.63 -14.40 -12.69
N CYS A 392 37.63 -15.17 -12.29
CA CYS A 392 38.89 -14.64 -11.81
C CYS A 392 40.05 -15.34 -12.52
N ARG A 393 40.69 -14.67 -13.47
CA ARG A 393 41.79 -15.23 -14.25
C ARG A 393 43.12 -15.09 -13.53
N ALA A 394 43.28 -14.02 -12.72
CA ALA A 394 44.49 -13.82 -11.91
C ALA A 394 44.61 -14.89 -10.81
N TYR A 395 43.49 -15.36 -10.28
CA TYR A 395 43.45 -16.36 -9.22
C TYR A 395 42.33 -17.39 -9.49
N PRO A 396 42.54 -18.34 -10.43
CA PRO A 396 41.48 -19.31 -10.81
C PRO A 396 40.96 -20.17 -9.65
N GLN A 397 41.75 -20.33 -8.56
CA GLN A 397 41.34 -21.06 -7.36
C GLN A 397 40.12 -20.47 -6.68
N LEU A 398 39.79 -19.20 -6.88
CA LEU A 398 38.56 -18.59 -6.36
C LEU A 398 37.29 -19.18 -7.02
N ASN A 399 37.43 -19.71 -8.25
CA ASN A 399 36.35 -20.38 -8.96
C ASN A 399 36.38 -21.90 -8.83
N ASP A 400 37.41 -22.49 -8.17
CA ASP A 400 37.56 -23.94 -8.00
C ASP A 400 36.56 -24.46 -6.96
N PRO A 401 35.68 -25.43 -7.32
CA PRO A 401 34.65 -25.95 -6.43
C PRO A 401 35.20 -26.60 -5.14
N GLN A 402 36.47 -27.00 -5.12
CA GLN A 402 37.06 -27.58 -3.90
C GLN A 402 37.16 -26.64 -2.71
N TYR A 403 37.22 -25.31 -2.97
CA TYR A 403 37.32 -24.27 -1.93
C TYR A 403 35.98 -23.60 -1.61
N GLN A 404 34.92 -24.05 -2.27
CA GLN A 404 33.57 -23.51 -2.10
C GLN A 404 32.73 -24.41 -1.19
N ARG A 405 31.67 -23.82 -0.60
CA ARG A 405 30.76 -24.56 0.27
C ARG A 405 29.98 -25.61 -0.52
N LYS A 406 30.04 -26.86 -0.06
CA LYS A 406 29.31 -27.98 -0.66
C LYS A 406 27.81 -27.79 -0.56
N GLY A 407 27.09 -28.18 -1.64
CA GLY A 407 25.65 -28.07 -1.74
C GLY A 407 25.14 -26.67 -2.11
N ARG A 408 26.06 -25.72 -2.35
CA ARG A 408 25.74 -24.32 -2.66
C ARG A 408 26.23 -23.91 -4.05
N ASP A 409 25.88 -24.67 -5.08
CA ASP A 409 26.21 -24.38 -6.48
C ASP A 409 27.73 -24.25 -6.72
N GLU A 410 28.52 -25.22 -6.24
CA GLU A 410 29.98 -25.20 -6.34
C GLU A 410 30.46 -25.12 -7.79
N GLY A 411 31.46 -24.35 -8.07
CA GLY A 411 32.02 -24.10 -9.40
C GLY A 411 31.15 -23.26 -10.32
N LYS A 412 29.98 -22.76 -9.84
CA LYS A 412 29.16 -21.82 -10.59
C LYS A 412 29.67 -20.41 -10.37
N PHE A 413 29.90 -19.67 -11.43
CA PHE A 413 30.27 -18.26 -11.44
C PHE A 413 29.82 -17.60 -12.75
N TYR A 414 29.85 -16.29 -12.82
CA TYR A 414 29.56 -15.52 -14.04
C TYR A 414 30.86 -15.19 -14.74
N THR A 415 30.94 -15.51 -16.03
CA THR A 415 32.03 -15.06 -16.90
C THR A 415 31.93 -13.57 -17.15
N TYR A 416 33.02 -12.91 -17.49
CA TYR A 416 33.00 -11.49 -17.85
C TYR A 416 32.08 -11.18 -19.03
N ASP A 417 31.91 -12.12 -19.97
CA ASP A 417 30.94 -11.99 -21.06
C ASP A 417 29.49 -11.99 -20.53
N GLU A 418 29.13 -12.87 -19.60
CA GLU A 418 27.82 -12.90 -18.95
C GLU A 418 27.58 -11.64 -18.11
N ILE A 419 28.59 -11.15 -17.41
CA ILE A 419 28.50 -9.89 -16.64
C ILE A 419 28.22 -8.72 -17.60
N ARG A 420 28.94 -8.61 -18.71
CA ARG A 420 28.68 -7.59 -19.75
C ARG A 420 27.29 -7.73 -20.37
N GLU A 421 26.81 -8.94 -20.59
CA GLU A 421 25.47 -9.23 -21.11
C GLU A 421 24.39 -8.72 -20.13
N VAL A 422 24.52 -9.01 -18.84
CA VAL A 422 23.58 -8.53 -17.80
C VAL A 422 23.59 -7.00 -17.72
N ILE A 423 24.77 -6.37 -17.73
CA ILE A 423 24.90 -4.91 -17.68
C ILE A 423 24.27 -4.24 -18.90
N ALA A 424 24.51 -4.77 -20.11
CA ALA A 424 23.93 -4.26 -21.34
C ALA A 424 22.39 -4.37 -21.32
N TYR A 425 21.87 -5.51 -20.86
CA TYR A 425 20.45 -5.77 -20.72
C TYR A 425 19.77 -4.85 -19.70
N ALA A 426 20.44 -4.59 -18.56
CA ALA A 426 19.98 -3.64 -17.55
C ALA A 426 19.93 -2.22 -18.09
N LYS A 427 20.97 -1.79 -18.81
CA LYS A 427 21.07 -0.43 -19.38
C LYS A 427 19.92 -0.11 -20.35
N GLU A 428 19.53 -1.05 -21.21
CA GLU A 428 18.39 -0.90 -22.11
C GLU A 428 17.06 -0.67 -21.36
N ARG A 429 17.00 -1.09 -20.09
CA ARG A 429 15.86 -0.95 -19.19
C ARG A 429 15.95 0.23 -18.22
N GLY A 430 16.91 1.13 -18.43
CA GLY A 430 17.12 2.28 -17.55
C GLY A 430 17.73 1.90 -16.19
N ILE A 431 18.35 0.72 -16.08
CA ILE A 431 18.89 0.19 -14.83
C ILE A 431 20.42 0.24 -14.85
N THR A 432 21.01 0.78 -13.79
CA THR A 432 22.44 0.77 -13.52
C THR A 432 22.77 -0.41 -12.61
N VAL A 433 23.75 -1.23 -12.99
CA VAL A 433 24.24 -2.33 -12.17
C VAL A 433 25.24 -1.81 -11.14
N VAL A 434 25.08 -2.22 -9.90
CA VAL A 434 25.99 -2.01 -8.77
C VAL A 434 26.52 -3.38 -8.34
N PRO A 435 27.68 -3.82 -8.86
CA PRO A 435 28.25 -5.08 -8.42
C PRO A 435 28.74 -4.95 -6.98
N GLU A 436 28.57 -6.02 -6.20
CA GLU A 436 29.15 -6.13 -4.86
C GLU A 436 30.18 -7.25 -4.81
N ILE A 437 31.33 -6.87 -4.27
CA ILE A 437 32.36 -7.80 -3.83
C ILE A 437 32.48 -7.59 -2.32
N ASP A 438 31.86 -8.47 -1.54
CA ASP A 438 31.85 -8.36 -0.09
C ASP A 438 33.23 -8.68 0.49
N MET A 439 33.73 -7.76 1.29
CA MET A 439 35.08 -7.83 1.87
C MET A 439 35.18 -6.98 3.16
N PRO A 440 35.96 -7.42 4.14
CA PRO A 440 36.68 -8.70 4.21
C PRO A 440 35.84 -9.81 4.85
N GLY A 441 34.57 -9.49 5.25
CA GLY A 441 33.60 -10.43 5.80
C GLY A 441 33.13 -11.47 4.77
N HIS A 442 32.29 -12.39 5.20
CA HIS A 442 31.59 -13.39 4.37
C HIS A 442 32.48 -14.09 3.32
N SER A 443 33.76 -14.37 3.67
CA SER A 443 34.82 -14.77 2.73
C SER A 443 35.52 -16.08 3.07
N THR A 444 34.81 -17.04 3.64
CA THR A 444 35.41 -18.34 4.02
C THR A 444 36.08 -19.05 2.86
N TYR A 445 35.47 -19.05 1.68
CA TYR A 445 36.08 -19.61 0.43
C TYR A 445 37.47 -19.00 0.13
N PHE A 446 37.66 -17.71 0.44
CA PHE A 446 38.95 -17.04 0.21
C PHE A 446 40.06 -17.61 1.13
N LYS A 447 39.73 -17.76 2.42
CA LYS A 447 40.65 -18.35 3.40
C LYS A 447 40.97 -19.81 3.05
N GLU A 448 39.98 -20.58 2.58
CA GLU A 448 40.19 -21.94 2.12
C GLU A 448 41.13 -22.00 0.90
N ALA A 449 40.97 -21.08 -0.06
CA ALA A 449 41.77 -21.05 -1.29
C ALA A 449 43.22 -20.57 -1.08
N PHE A 450 43.47 -19.68 -0.11
CA PHE A 450 44.79 -19.03 0.06
C PHE A 450 45.50 -19.33 1.39
N GLY A 451 44.77 -19.81 2.42
CA GLY A 451 45.32 -20.04 3.76
C GLY A 451 45.43 -18.78 4.63
N PHE A 452 45.00 -17.62 4.14
CA PHE A 452 45.00 -16.34 4.87
C PHE A 452 43.70 -15.57 4.58
N THR A 453 43.40 -14.57 5.43
CA THR A 453 42.15 -13.78 5.30
C THR A 453 42.35 -12.56 4.38
N MET A 454 41.23 -11.99 3.91
CA MET A 454 41.22 -10.83 3.01
C MET A 454 41.84 -9.56 3.63
N ASP A 455 41.77 -9.40 4.97
CA ASP A 455 42.30 -8.25 5.70
C ASP A 455 43.82 -8.33 5.98
N SER A 456 44.47 -9.48 5.75
CA SER A 456 45.93 -9.64 5.85
C SER A 456 46.66 -8.84 4.75
N GLU A 457 47.96 -8.66 4.87
CA GLU A 457 48.77 -7.94 3.86
C GLU A 457 48.74 -8.67 2.52
N GLU A 458 48.88 -10.00 2.54
CA GLU A 458 48.80 -10.87 1.37
C GLU A 458 47.36 -10.86 0.79
N GLY A 459 46.32 -10.91 1.63
CA GLY A 459 44.94 -10.86 1.24
C GLY A 459 44.57 -9.56 0.53
N ARG A 460 44.98 -8.42 1.04
CA ARG A 460 44.81 -7.11 0.38
C ARG A 460 45.43 -7.07 -0.99
N LYS A 461 46.61 -7.68 -1.18
CA LYS A 461 47.29 -7.74 -2.48
C LYS A 461 46.56 -8.61 -3.48
N VAL A 462 46.02 -9.76 -3.03
CA VAL A 462 45.16 -10.62 -3.89
C VAL A 462 43.89 -9.87 -4.28
N LEU A 463 43.23 -9.23 -3.33
CA LEU A 463 41.99 -8.46 -3.59
C LEU A 463 42.24 -7.29 -4.55
N GLU A 464 43.37 -6.55 -4.40
CA GLU A 464 43.70 -5.45 -5.31
C GLU A 464 43.85 -5.96 -6.74
N ASN A 465 44.52 -7.10 -6.96
CA ASN A 465 44.65 -7.70 -8.26
C ASN A 465 43.29 -8.18 -8.83
N CYS A 466 42.41 -8.75 -8.00
CA CYS A 466 41.05 -9.15 -8.43
C CYS A 466 40.22 -7.94 -8.84
N LEU A 467 40.32 -6.83 -8.07
CA LEU A 467 39.61 -5.59 -8.38
C LEU A 467 40.18 -4.91 -9.64
N ASP A 468 41.51 -4.88 -9.81
CA ASP A 468 42.15 -4.34 -10.99
C ASP A 468 41.68 -5.14 -12.23
N GLU A 469 41.65 -6.49 -12.19
CA GLU A 469 41.09 -7.34 -13.25
C GLU A 469 39.62 -7.02 -13.53
N PHE A 470 38.79 -6.97 -12.51
CA PHE A 470 37.35 -6.67 -12.66
C PHE A 470 37.12 -5.28 -13.29
N PHE A 471 37.86 -4.27 -12.86
CA PHE A 471 37.69 -2.90 -13.38
C PHE A 471 38.28 -2.72 -14.80
N ASP A 472 39.26 -3.53 -15.19
CA ASP A 472 39.78 -3.57 -16.57
C ASP A 472 38.75 -4.23 -17.53
N GLU A 473 38.09 -5.32 -17.10
CA GLU A 473 37.08 -6.05 -17.88
C GLU A 473 35.73 -5.30 -17.94
N ILE A 474 35.36 -4.59 -16.89
CA ILE A 474 34.09 -3.86 -16.77
C ILE A 474 34.37 -2.36 -16.64
N PRO A 475 34.24 -1.55 -17.69
CA PRO A 475 34.60 -0.14 -17.67
C PRO A 475 33.68 0.70 -16.79
N LYS A 476 34.19 1.81 -16.24
CA LYS A 476 33.44 2.75 -15.38
C LYS A 476 32.11 3.21 -16.01
N SER A 477 32.07 3.40 -17.32
CA SER A 477 30.86 3.80 -18.05
C SER A 477 29.74 2.76 -18.01
N ALA A 478 30.07 1.51 -17.70
CA ALA A 478 29.13 0.40 -17.53
C ALA A 478 28.67 0.27 -16.06
N CYS A 479 29.63 0.39 -15.10
CA CYS A 479 29.38 0.30 -13.67
C CYS A 479 30.08 1.44 -12.91
N PRO A 480 29.44 2.57 -12.70
CA PRO A 480 30.07 3.72 -12.01
C PRO A 480 30.20 3.52 -10.50
N TYR A 481 29.51 2.54 -9.93
CA TYR A 481 29.53 2.20 -8.51
C TYR A 481 30.18 0.82 -8.29
N ILE A 482 30.68 0.60 -7.09
CA ILE A 482 31.05 -0.71 -6.55
C ILE A 482 30.62 -0.78 -5.10
N HIS A 483 29.92 -1.84 -4.70
CA HIS A 483 29.64 -2.12 -3.31
C HIS A 483 30.74 -3.01 -2.74
N ILE A 484 31.29 -2.61 -1.58
CA ILE A 484 32.45 -3.26 -0.95
C ILE A 484 32.09 -4.07 0.28
N GLY A 485 30.80 -4.28 0.56
CA GLY A 485 30.31 -5.02 1.73
C GLY A 485 30.69 -4.36 3.03
N SER A 486 31.52 -5.03 3.84
CA SER A 486 32.15 -4.61 5.08
C SER A 486 31.32 -4.75 6.37
N ASP A 487 30.23 -5.47 6.33
CA ASP A 487 29.40 -5.78 7.50
C ASP A 487 29.82 -7.08 8.20
N GLU A 488 29.24 -7.29 9.38
CA GLU A 488 29.30 -8.51 10.20
C GLU A 488 30.72 -9.11 10.38
N VAL A 489 31.76 -8.28 10.36
CA VAL A 489 33.17 -8.72 10.46
C VAL A 489 33.94 -7.96 11.53
N TRP A 490 34.84 -8.69 12.18
CA TRP A 490 35.87 -8.12 13.05
C TRP A 490 37.22 -8.21 12.37
N VAL A 491 37.96 -7.11 12.32
CA VAL A 491 39.35 -7.02 11.83
C VAL A 491 40.22 -6.24 12.81
N GLU A 492 41.51 -6.53 12.84
CA GLU A 492 42.44 -5.86 13.77
C GLU A 492 42.57 -4.35 13.52
N ASP A 493 42.63 -3.94 12.22
CA ASP A 493 42.70 -2.54 11.80
C ASP A 493 41.57 -2.17 10.84
N PRO A 494 40.35 -1.96 11.36
CA PRO A 494 39.18 -1.66 10.50
C PRO A 494 39.31 -0.36 9.72
N LYS A 495 39.95 0.64 10.35
CA LYS A 495 40.17 1.95 9.70
C LYS A 495 41.22 1.88 8.59
N GLY A 496 42.31 1.17 8.82
CA GLY A 496 43.34 0.98 7.80
C GLY A 496 42.84 0.14 6.62
N PHE A 497 42.03 -0.89 6.88
CA PHE A 497 41.39 -1.64 5.81
C PHE A 497 40.49 -0.75 4.94
N MET A 498 39.60 0.03 5.54
CA MET A 498 38.68 0.89 4.79
C MET A 498 39.43 2.00 4.05
N GLN A 499 40.44 2.61 4.62
CA GLN A 499 41.27 3.61 3.93
C GLN A 499 42.02 3.00 2.71
N TRP A 500 42.48 1.77 2.82
CA TRP A 500 43.14 1.05 1.73
C TRP A 500 42.15 0.79 0.59
N ILE A 501 40.98 0.18 0.86
CA ILE A 501 40.02 -0.16 -0.19
C ILE A 501 39.42 1.09 -0.85
N GLU A 502 39.15 2.17 -0.09
CA GLU A 502 38.69 3.43 -0.68
C GLU A 502 39.74 4.01 -1.65
N LYS A 503 41.06 3.84 -1.35
CA LYS A 503 42.15 4.26 -2.25
C LYS A 503 42.18 3.43 -3.52
N VAL A 504 41.99 2.09 -3.43
CA VAL A 504 41.95 1.20 -4.58
C VAL A 504 40.78 1.55 -5.48
N VAL A 505 39.54 1.66 -4.93
CA VAL A 505 38.34 2.02 -5.69
C VAL A 505 38.51 3.40 -6.36
N LYS A 506 39.08 4.37 -5.67
CA LYS A 506 39.34 5.71 -6.21
C LYS A 506 40.33 5.72 -7.36
N LYS A 507 41.35 4.86 -7.35
CA LYS A 507 42.31 4.65 -8.46
C LYS A 507 41.57 4.36 -9.77
N HIS A 508 40.46 3.62 -9.69
CA HIS A 508 39.60 3.27 -10.84
C HIS A 508 38.41 4.24 -11.04
N GLU A 509 38.44 5.39 -10.32
CA GLU A 509 37.42 6.46 -10.43
C GLU A 509 35.98 5.99 -10.17
N ARG A 510 35.76 4.91 -9.38
CA ARG A 510 34.45 4.41 -8.99
C ARG A 510 33.97 5.05 -7.68
N GLN A 511 32.65 5.07 -7.50
CA GLN A 511 32.01 5.50 -6.27
C GLN A 511 31.76 4.27 -5.39
N PRO A 512 32.42 4.17 -4.21
CA PRO A 512 32.16 3.07 -3.29
C PRO A 512 30.84 3.23 -2.54
N ILE A 513 30.17 2.10 -2.30
CA ILE A 513 29.04 1.92 -1.39
C ILE A 513 29.45 0.86 -0.37
N ALA A 514 28.99 0.98 0.89
CA ALA A 514 29.27 0.00 1.94
C ALA A 514 28.07 -0.15 2.88
N TRP A 515 27.94 -1.30 3.51
CA TRP A 515 26.93 -1.54 4.54
C TRP A 515 27.16 -0.66 5.78
N ASP A 516 26.08 -0.19 6.41
CA ASP A 516 26.08 0.51 7.69
C ASP A 516 24.90 -0.03 8.56
N PRO A 517 25.16 -0.63 9.74
CA PRO A 517 26.46 -0.80 10.40
C PRO A 517 27.41 -1.75 9.64
N GLY A 518 28.68 -1.42 9.68
CA GLY A 518 29.82 -2.13 9.09
C GLY A 518 31.14 -1.51 9.53
N LEU A 519 32.23 -1.81 8.84
CA LEU A 519 33.51 -1.16 9.08
C LEU A 519 33.42 0.34 8.83
N SER A 520 34.14 1.13 9.66
CA SER A 520 34.09 2.60 9.65
C SER A 520 34.59 3.20 8.35
N ALA A 521 33.69 3.63 7.48
CA ALA A 521 33.97 4.27 6.18
C ALA A 521 34.10 5.80 6.30
N SER A 522 34.78 6.45 5.34
CA SER A 522 34.82 7.91 5.23
C SER A 522 33.48 8.48 4.70
N ASP A 523 33.28 9.80 4.81
CA ASP A 523 32.09 10.50 4.28
C ASP A 523 31.99 10.48 2.74
N LYS A 524 33.01 9.94 2.06
CA LYS A 524 33.01 9.76 0.60
C LYS A 524 32.38 8.47 0.14
N VAL A 525 32.19 7.52 1.04
CA VAL A 525 31.50 6.25 0.82
C VAL A 525 30.00 6.46 1.03
N ILE A 526 29.18 6.04 0.09
CA ILE A 526 27.72 6.01 0.26
C ILE A 526 27.40 4.85 1.22
N ARG A 527 26.61 5.11 2.24
CA ARG A 527 26.24 4.11 3.25
C ARG A 527 24.91 3.48 2.91
N GLN A 528 24.86 2.17 2.83
CA GLN A 528 23.60 1.41 2.72
C GLN A 528 23.19 0.95 4.11
N ILE A 529 22.13 1.55 4.65
CA ILE A 529 21.68 1.35 6.04
C ILE A 529 20.76 0.14 6.09
N TRP A 530 21.19 -0.89 6.83
CA TRP A 530 20.46 -2.17 6.88
C TRP A 530 19.97 -2.58 8.27
N ASN A 531 20.51 -1.99 9.33
CA ASN A 531 20.16 -2.36 10.70
C ASN A 531 20.21 -1.13 11.62
N GLU A 532 19.45 -1.14 12.70
CA GLU A 532 19.46 -0.16 13.78
C GLU A 532 20.37 -0.58 14.94
N ALA A 533 21.55 -1.09 14.68
CA ALA A 533 22.45 -1.41 15.77
C ALA A 533 22.78 -0.14 16.59
N GLU A 534 22.55 -0.20 17.90
CA GLU A 534 22.95 0.80 18.89
C GLU A 534 22.29 2.19 18.77
N GLY A 535 21.03 2.28 18.32
CA GLY A 535 20.27 3.53 18.29
C GLY A 535 20.64 4.48 17.14
N THR A 536 21.27 3.97 16.09
CA THR A 536 21.51 4.68 14.85
C THR A 536 20.41 4.36 13.84
N ASN A 537 19.39 5.18 13.79
CA ASN A 537 18.44 5.15 12.67
C ASN A 537 19.07 5.81 11.42
N ALA A 538 18.44 5.64 10.24
CA ALA A 538 18.87 6.28 8.99
C ALA A 538 19.14 7.78 9.15
N ALA A 539 18.37 8.48 9.99
CA ALA A 539 18.56 9.88 10.32
C ALA A 539 19.85 10.18 11.12
N ALA A 540 20.34 9.23 11.92
CA ALA A 540 21.61 9.40 12.67
C ALA A 540 22.82 9.20 11.77
N SER A 541 22.79 8.22 10.84
CA SER A 541 23.81 8.04 9.80
C SER A 541 23.83 9.20 8.79
N ALA A 542 22.73 9.88 8.56
CA ALA A 542 22.62 11.08 7.73
C ALA A 542 23.47 12.27 8.21
N LYS A 543 24.05 12.23 9.41
CA LYS A 543 24.92 13.31 9.91
C LYS A 543 26.24 13.41 9.15
N THR A 544 26.73 12.35 8.51
CA THR A 544 28.12 12.25 8.06
C THR A 544 28.31 11.95 6.57
N GLY A 545 27.30 11.85 5.74
CA GLY A 545 27.46 11.58 4.30
C GLY A 545 26.18 11.21 3.59
N LYS A 546 26.33 10.72 2.34
CA LYS A 546 25.19 10.20 1.55
C LYS A 546 24.83 8.79 2.00
N TYR A 547 23.53 8.48 1.97
CA TYR A 547 23.03 7.16 2.36
C TYR A 547 21.90 6.64 1.48
N LEU A 548 21.69 5.33 1.55
CA LEU A 548 20.62 4.54 0.96
C LEU A 548 19.88 3.80 2.07
N ASP A 549 18.57 3.77 2.03
CA ASP A 549 17.73 3.10 3.01
C ASP A 549 17.43 1.66 2.59
N SER A 550 17.91 0.69 3.37
CA SER A 550 17.54 -0.72 3.28
C SER A 550 16.97 -1.26 4.59
N PHE A 551 16.71 -0.38 5.57
CA PHE A 551 16.32 -0.78 6.92
C PHE A 551 15.03 -1.62 6.94
N VAL A 552 13.98 -1.19 6.25
CA VAL A 552 12.74 -1.98 6.07
C VAL A 552 12.80 -2.87 4.82
N GLY A 553 13.88 -2.79 4.06
CA GLY A 553 14.03 -3.40 2.74
C GLY A 553 14.51 -4.86 2.71
N TYR A 554 14.31 -5.68 3.75
CA TYR A 554 14.77 -7.07 3.80
C TYR A 554 13.61 -8.04 3.60
N LEU A 555 13.45 -8.59 2.39
CA LEU A 555 12.37 -9.53 2.04
C LEU A 555 12.44 -10.83 2.84
N ASN A 556 13.63 -11.32 3.18
CA ASN A 556 13.83 -12.54 3.95
C ASN A 556 13.52 -12.39 5.45
N TYR A 557 13.30 -11.17 5.92
CA TYR A 557 13.12 -10.90 7.35
C TYR A 557 11.67 -10.95 7.80
N TYR A 558 10.73 -10.61 6.91
CA TYR A 558 9.30 -10.57 7.20
C TYR A 558 8.50 -11.59 6.38
N ASP A 559 7.31 -11.91 6.88
CA ASP A 559 6.27 -12.53 6.08
C ASP A 559 5.93 -11.65 4.85
N PRO A 560 5.75 -12.18 3.64
CA PRO A 560 5.47 -11.38 2.44
C PRO A 560 4.23 -10.49 2.55
N ILE A 561 3.18 -10.97 3.23
CA ILE A 561 1.95 -10.19 3.46
C ILE A 561 2.25 -9.02 4.42
N LEU A 562 2.88 -9.31 5.55
CA LEU A 562 3.27 -8.30 6.53
C LEU A 562 4.30 -7.32 5.96
N PHE A 563 5.27 -7.81 5.17
CA PHE A 563 6.26 -6.96 4.51
C PHE A 563 5.60 -5.91 3.61
N THR A 564 4.62 -6.33 2.81
CA THR A 564 3.91 -5.43 1.87
C THR A 564 3.29 -4.24 2.61
N SER A 565 2.54 -4.49 3.68
CA SER A 565 1.92 -3.42 4.48
C SER A 565 2.96 -2.55 5.20
N ARG A 566 3.98 -3.16 5.82
CA ARG A 566 5.05 -2.41 6.49
C ARG A 566 5.83 -1.52 5.52
N CYS A 567 6.18 -2.05 4.35
CA CYS A 567 6.89 -1.29 3.32
C CYS A 567 6.05 -0.13 2.76
N PHE A 568 4.76 -0.38 2.49
CA PHE A 568 3.86 0.67 2.02
C PHE A 568 3.68 1.79 3.05
N LEU A 569 3.62 1.46 4.35
CA LEU A 569 3.47 2.42 5.44
C LEU A 569 4.80 3.06 5.87
N HIS A 570 5.93 2.55 5.43
CA HIS A 570 7.26 3.05 5.79
C HIS A 570 7.50 4.48 5.30
N THR A 571 8.15 5.27 6.14
CA THR A 571 8.63 6.62 5.76
C THR A 571 9.94 6.49 4.98
N ALA A 572 9.86 6.58 3.65
CA ALA A 572 11.00 6.39 2.77
C ALA A 572 12.21 7.23 3.19
N ALA A 573 13.36 6.58 3.34
CA ALA A 573 14.62 7.20 3.76
C ALA A 573 14.53 7.98 5.09
N ALA A 574 13.58 7.63 5.96
CA ALA A 574 13.26 8.32 7.22
C ALA A 574 12.98 9.84 7.03
N GLN A 575 12.41 10.22 5.89
CA GLN A 575 12.11 11.61 5.53
C GLN A 575 10.63 11.81 5.23
N ASN A 576 9.98 12.73 5.93
CA ASN A 576 8.62 13.13 5.65
C ASN A 576 8.51 13.85 4.29
N GLU A 577 9.43 14.76 4.02
CA GLU A 577 9.59 15.42 2.74
C GLU A 577 10.93 15.01 2.12
N PRO A 578 10.96 14.55 0.86
CA PRO A 578 12.18 14.08 0.23
C PRO A 578 13.26 15.16 0.13
N ASP A 579 14.41 14.98 0.82
CA ASP A 579 15.62 15.77 0.65
C ASP A 579 16.75 14.86 0.16
N THR A 580 17.02 14.93 -1.14
CA THR A 580 17.99 14.07 -1.82
C THR A 580 19.45 14.56 -1.71
N THR A 581 19.73 15.61 -0.93
CA THR A 581 21.10 16.10 -0.72
C THR A 581 21.97 15.06 0.00
N LYS A 582 21.36 14.27 0.90
CA LYS A 582 22.01 13.17 1.61
C LYS A 582 21.31 11.83 1.38
N ALA A 583 19.99 11.77 1.53
CA ALA A 583 19.20 10.59 1.28
C ALA A 583 19.03 10.35 -0.23
N MET A 584 19.81 9.45 -0.79
CA MET A 584 19.74 9.17 -2.23
C MET A 584 18.52 8.33 -2.62
N GLY A 585 17.91 7.61 -1.70
CA GLY A 585 16.82 6.67 -1.91
C GLY A 585 17.03 5.39 -1.10
N GLY A 586 16.75 4.22 -1.70
CA GLY A 586 16.89 2.96 -1.00
C GLY A 586 17.10 1.76 -1.91
N ILE A 587 17.39 0.62 -1.28
CA ILE A 587 17.58 -0.69 -1.94
C ILE A 587 16.77 -1.75 -1.22
N LEU A 588 15.85 -2.39 -1.93
CA LEU A 588 15.14 -3.59 -1.49
C LEU A 588 16.05 -4.80 -1.64
N CYS A 589 16.25 -5.57 -0.57
CA CYS A 589 17.20 -6.67 -0.52
C CYS A 589 16.51 -8.03 -0.50
N LEU A 590 16.89 -8.90 -1.42
CA LEU A 590 16.48 -10.30 -1.46
C LEU A 590 17.67 -11.18 -1.06
N TRP A 591 17.70 -11.56 0.22
CA TRP A 591 18.70 -12.46 0.76
C TRP A 591 18.24 -13.91 0.72
N ASN A 592 19.14 -14.80 0.32
CA ASN A 592 18.91 -16.23 0.19
C ASN A 592 19.84 -16.98 1.14
N ASP A 593 19.74 -16.69 2.44
CA ASP A 593 20.66 -17.24 3.45
C ASP A 593 20.65 -18.78 3.48
N VAL A 594 19.46 -19.38 3.31
CA VAL A 594 19.29 -20.84 3.29
C VAL A 594 19.32 -21.38 1.87
N ARG A 595 19.83 -22.59 1.70
CA ARG A 595 19.86 -23.28 0.43
C ARG A 595 18.45 -23.44 -0.16
N VAL A 596 18.32 -23.12 -1.45
CA VAL A 596 17.11 -23.34 -2.25
C VAL A 596 17.47 -24.11 -3.50
N ASP A 597 16.98 -25.34 -3.63
CA ASP A 597 17.33 -26.21 -4.77
C ASP A 597 16.61 -25.80 -6.05
N LYS A 598 15.31 -25.44 -5.96
CA LYS A 598 14.53 -24.89 -7.06
C LYS A 598 14.71 -23.38 -7.07
N LYS A 599 15.62 -22.86 -7.90
CA LYS A 599 15.99 -21.44 -7.90
C LYS A 599 14.82 -20.51 -8.22
N GLU A 600 13.85 -20.94 -9.03
CA GLU A 600 12.60 -20.23 -9.32
C GLU A 600 11.73 -19.95 -8.08
N ASN A 601 11.85 -20.81 -7.05
CA ASN A 601 11.09 -20.64 -5.81
C ASN A 601 11.66 -19.56 -4.89
N ILE A 602 12.89 -19.08 -5.12
CA ILE A 602 13.47 -17.98 -4.32
C ILE A 602 12.56 -16.77 -4.31
N ALA A 603 12.03 -16.37 -5.46
CA ALA A 603 11.10 -15.26 -5.60
C ALA A 603 9.78 -15.50 -4.84
N LEU A 604 9.26 -16.74 -4.91
CA LEU A 604 7.99 -17.14 -4.28
C LEU A 604 8.13 -17.23 -2.75
N HIS A 605 9.23 -17.80 -2.26
CA HIS A 605 9.52 -17.92 -0.83
C HIS A 605 9.66 -16.56 -0.15
N ASN A 606 10.09 -15.53 -0.87
CA ASN A 606 10.36 -14.20 -0.33
C ASN A 606 9.33 -13.12 -0.73
N GLY A 607 8.28 -13.47 -1.48
CA GLY A 607 7.30 -12.49 -1.94
C GLY A 607 7.91 -11.35 -2.76
N MET A 608 8.87 -11.69 -3.65
CA MET A 608 9.66 -10.68 -4.38
C MET A 608 8.79 -9.68 -5.15
N ILE A 609 7.74 -10.15 -5.83
CA ILE A 609 6.91 -9.28 -6.69
C ILE A 609 6.08 -8.31 -5.85
N SER A 610 5.37 -8.80 -4.83
CA SER A 610 4.57 -7.94 -3.93
C SER A 610 5.46 -6.94 -3.19
N GLY A 611 6.64 -7.38 -2.74
CA GLY A 611 7.62 -6.50 -2.11
C GLY A 611 8.16 -5.43 -3.05
N MET A 612 8.47 -5.76 -4.32
CA MET A 612 8.89 -4.76 -5.31
C MET A 612 7.81 -3.71 -5.59
N MET A 613 6.53 -4.11 -5.68
CA MET A 613 5.43 -3.16 -5.87
C MET A 613 5.36 -2.14 -4.74
N ALA A 614 5.36 -2.61 -3.49
CA ALA A 614 5.28 -1.75 -2.31
C ALA A 614 6.50 -0.81 -2.20
N TYR A 615 7.70 -1.36 -2.45
CA TYR A 615 8.94 -0.60 -2.38
C TYR A 615 9.04 0.45 -3.51
N ALA A 616 8.66 0.07 -4.74
CA ALA A 616 8.61 0.98 -5.88
C ALA A 616 7.64 2.13 -5.65
N GLU A 617 6.41 1.83 -5.18
CA GLU A 617 5.41 2.84 -4.82
C GLU A 617 5.99 3.84 -3.81
N ARG A 618 6.65 3.32 -2.76
CA ARG A 618 7.18 4.15 -1.68
C ARG A 618 8.32 5.07 -2.14
N PHE A 619 9.30 4.53 -2.83
CA PHE A 619 10.49 5.31 -3.23
C PHE A 619 10.29 6.14 -4.52
N TRP A 620 9.28 5.82 -5.33
CA TRP A 620 8.86 6.68 -6.42
C TRP A 620 8.12 7.91 -5.93
N ASN A 621 7.17 7.74 -5.00
CA ASN A 621 6.32 8.82 -4.51
C ASN A 621 6.90 9.57 -3.32
N GLY A 622 7.81 8.96 -2.56
CA GLY A 622 8.45 9.58 -1.39
C GLY A 622 7.49 9.70 -0.21
N GLY A 623 8.04 10.10 0.95
CA GLY A 623 7.35 10.44 2.17
C GLY A 623 6.29 9.44 2.64
N ASN A 624 5.96 9.48 3.88
CA ASN A 624 4.71 8.96 4.42
C ASN A 624 4.35 9.76 5.68
N ALA A 625 4.59 11.07 5.61
CA ALA A 625 4.51 11.98 6.72
C ALA A 625 3.20 11.81 7.51
N GLY A 626 3.33 11.38 8.75
CA GLY A 626 2.22 11.39 9.70
C GLY A 626 1.13 10.35 9.48
N LEU A 627 1.31 9.39 8.55
CA LEU A 627 0.31 8.33 8.35
C LEU A 627 0.30 7.30 9.48
N VAL A 628 1.43 7.08 10.15
CA VAL A 628 1.54 6.11 11.25
C VAL A 628 2.42 6.68 12.36
N GLU A 629 1.89 6.75 13.58
CA GLU A 629 2.65 7.17 14.76
C GLU A 629 3.55 6.03 15.30
N ASP A 630 3.17 4.77 15.07
CA ASP A 630 3.87 3.57 15.52
C ASP A 630 4.21 2.64 14.35
N GLU A 631 5.47 2.33 14.27
CA GLU A 631 6.18 1.39 13.40
C GLU A 631 5.34 0.48 12.48
N ASN A 632 4.69 1.10 11.48
CA ASN A 632 4.37 0.39 10.24
C ASN A 632 3.42 -0.82 10.39
N LEU A 633 2.60 -0.86 11.43
CA LEU A 633 1.54 -1.86 11.54
C LEU A 633 0.30 -1.42 10.74
N PRO A 634 -0.39 -2.35 10.09
CA PRO A 634 -1.68 -2.08 9.48
C PRO A 634 -2.66 -1.49 10.50
N THR A 635 -3.38 -0.48 10.10
CA THR A 635 -4.41 0.19 10.92
C THR A 635 -5.78 0.00 10.28
N GLY A 636 -6.85 0.25 11.04
CA GLY A 636 -8.23 0.06 10.56
C GLY A 636 -8.58 0.90 9.33
N LEU A 637 -9.52 0.44 8.53
CA LEU A 637 -10.00 1.10 7.31
C LEU A 637 -10.55 2.51 7.53
N LEU A 638 -10.92 2.85 8.76
CA LEU A 638 -11.37 4.20 9.14
C LEU A 638 -10.22 5.16 9.43
N THR A 639 -8.97 4.71 9.30
CA THR A 639 -7.80 5.58 9.35
C THR A 639 -7.33 5.93 7.94
N GLU A 640 -6.64 7.05 7.78
CA GLU A 640 -6.05 7.43 6.49
C GLU A 640 -5.07 6.36 6.00
N ALA A 641 -4.18 5.90 6.89
CA ALA A 641 -3.18 4.89 6.56
C ALA A 641 -3.81 3.55 6.13
N GLY A 642 -4.81 3.06 6.87
CA GLY A 642 -5.51 1.81 6.54
C GLY A 642 -6.31 1.90 5.24
N SER A 643 -6.96 3.05 4.99
CA SER A 643 -7.69 3.29 3.72
C SER A 643 -6.73 3.36 2.51
N ARG A 644 -5.59 4.04 2.64
CA ARG A 644 -4.57 4.09 1.57
C ARG A 644 -3.95 2.72 1.30
N LEU A 645 -3.67 1.95 2.35
CA LEU A 645 -3.17 0.58 2.21
C LEU A 645 -4.19 -0.30 1.47
N ALA A 646 -5.47 -0.26 1.84
CA ALA A 646 -6.51 -1.04 1.19
C ALA A 646 -6.63 -0.70 -0.32
N ASN A 647 -6.59 0.58 -0.67
CA ASN A 647 -6.57 1.01 -2.07
C ASN A 647 -5.35 0.47 -2.84
N PHE A 648 -4.19 0.50 -2.22
CA PHE A 648 -2.97 -0.03 -2.82
C PHE A 648 -3.04 -1.57 -3.00
N GLU A 649 -3.57 -2.29 -2.02
CA GLU A 649 -3.80 -3.74 -2.10
C GLU A 649 -4.73 -4.13 -3.26
N GLU A 650 -5.78 -3.35 -3.53
CA GLU A 650 -6.64 -3.58 -4.69
C GLU A 650 -5.88 -3.41 -6.02
N LYS A 651 -5.01 -2.39 -6.13
CA LYS A 651 -4.12 -2.24 -7.31
C LYS A 651 -3.20 -3.45 -7.45
N MET A 652 -2.61 -3.92 -6.36
CA MET A 652 -1.75 -5.11 -6.35
C MET A 652 -2.49 -6.36 -6.81
N ALA A 653 -3.75 -6.55 -6.39
CA ALA A 653 -4.57 -7.66 -6.84
C ALA A 653 -4.81 -7.62 -8.37
N ILE A 654 -5.09 -6.44 -8.92
CA ILE A 654 -5.21 -6.25 -10.38
C ILE A 654 -3.90 -6.60 -11.09
N HIS A 655 -2.75 -6.18 -10.55
CA HIS A 655 -1.44 -6.51 -11.12
C HIS A 655 -1.15 -8.00 -11.04
N ARG A 656 -1.45 -8.65 -9.91
CA ARG A 656 -1.35 -10.11 -9.76
C ARG A 656 -2.11 -10.81 -10.88
N ASP A 657 -3.39 -10.49 -11.05
CA ASP A 657 -4.29 -11.18 -11.99
C ASP A 657 -3.91 -10.93 -13.46
N ARG A 658 -3.43 -9.73 -13.79
CA ARG A 658 -3.04 -9.36 -15.17
C ARG A 658 -1.64 -9.81 -15.57
N PHE A 659 -0.66 -9.68 -14.67
CA PHE A 659 0.74 -9.75 -15.05
C PHE A 659 1.51 -10.89 -14.38
N HIS A 660 1.09 -11.34 -13.18
CA HIS A 660 1.93 -12.21 -12.35
C HIS A 660 1.30 -13.56 -12.01
N LYS A 661 -0.01 -13.65 -11.89
CA LYS A 661 -0.77 -14.87 -11.58
C LYS A 661 -0.08 -15.76 -10.53
N ALA A 662 0.26 -16.99 -10.88
CA ALA A 662 0.93 -17.95 -9.99
C ALA A 662 2.33 -17.51 -9.48
N LYS A 663 2.96 -16.50 -10.11
CA LYS A 663 4.24 -15.96 -9.64
C LYS A 663 4.11 -15.05 -8.41
N MET A 664 2.88 -14.66 -8.02
CA MET A 664 2.60 -13.80 -6.89
C MET A 664 1.52 -14.40 -5.98
N PRO A 665 1.91 -15.32 -5.06
CA PRO A 665 0.98 -15.87 -4.07
C PRO A 665 0.67 -14.82 -3.00
N TRP A 666 -0.30 -13.97 -3.27
CA TRP A 666 -0.67 -12.84 -2.43
C TRP A 666 -2.17 -12.51 -2.62
N VAL A 667 -2.88 -12.11 -1.56
CA VAL A 667 -4.29 -11.71 -1.59
C VAL A 667 -4.52 -10.44 -0.75
N VAL A 668 -5.58 -9.69 -1.07
CA VAL A 668 -6.04 -8.54 -0.27
C VAL A 668 -6.36 -9.00 1.15
N ASN A 669 -5.87 -8.28 2.15
CA ASN A 669 -5.99 -8.73 3.53
C ASN A 669 -6.16 -7.61 4.57
N SER A 670 -5.87 -6.36 4.25
CA SER A 670 -5.95 -5.22 5.18
C SER A 670 -7.36 -4.98 5.75
N GLN A 671 -8.40 -5.55 5.14
CA GLN A 671 -9.79 -5.46 5.60
C GLN A 671 -10.11 -6.35 6.82
N MET A 672 -9.18 -7.23 7.21
CA MET A 672 -9.37 -8.14 8.34
C MET A 672 -9.08 -7.43 9.66
N GLU A 673 -10.04 -7.41 10.58
CA GLU A 673 -9.87 -6.88 11.93
C GLU A 673 -9.92 -8.03 12.94
N TRP A 674 -8.99 -7.99 13.88
CA TRP A 674 -8.85 -8.96 14.96
C TRP A 674 -8.94 -8.28 16.32
N GLN A 675 -9.63 -8.94 17.27
CA GLN A 675 -9.52 -8.63 18.69
C GLN A 675 -8.52 -9.59 19.30
N VAL A 676 -7.39 -9.08 19.77
CA VAL A 676 -6.25 -9.89 20.25
C VAL A 676 -6.03 -9.66 21.73
N ARG A 677 -6.11 -10.72 22.53
CA ARG A 677 -5.75 -10.74 23.95
C ARG A 677 -4.42 -11.45 24.13
N ILE A 678 -3.48 -10.85 24.81
CA ILE A 678 -2.17 -11.42 25.10
C ILE A 678 -2.06 -11.63 26.61
N GLY A 679 -1.94 -12.88 27.05
CA GLY A 679 -1.96 -13.24 28.46
C GLY A 679 -3.23 -12.74 29.18
N ASN A 680 -3.03 -11.97 30.27
CA ASN A 680 -4.11 -11.39 31.06
C ASN A 680 -4.39 -9.91 30.72
N HIS A 681 -3.83 -9.38 29.62
CA HIS A 681 -4.05 -7.99 29.21
C HIS A 681 -5.42 -7.81 28.55
N GLU A 682 -5.91 -6.57 28.54
CA GLU A 682 -7.13 -6.23 27.81
C GLU A 682 -6.92 -6.46 26.30
N PRO A 683 -7.98 -6.86 25.55
CA PRO A 683 -7.88 -7.05 24.12
C PRO A 683 -7.48 -5.77 23.40
N VAL A 684 -6.64 -5.89 22.35
CA VAL A 684 -6.26 -4.83 21.44
C VAL A 684 -6.68 -5.18 20.02
N SER A 685 -6.98 -4.17 19.20
CA SER A 685 -7.28 -4.37 17.78
C SER A 685 -5.98 -4.58 16.98
N ALA A 686 -6.02 -5.55 16.06
CA ALA A 686 -4.99 -5.78 15.07
C ALA A 686 -5.62 -5.93 13.69
N TYR A 687 -4.89 -5.63 12.63
CA TYR A 687 -5.42 -5.60 11.26
C TYR A 687 -4.52 -6.37 10.30
N GLY A 688 -5.14 -6.95 9.28
CA GLY A 688 -4.46 -7.71 8.23
C GLY A 688 -4.54 -9.22 8.40
N GLY A 689 -4.15 -9.94 7.35
CA GLY A 689 -4.17 -11.41 7.31
C GLY A 689 -3.05 -12.07 8.11
N VAL A 690 -2.00 -11.32 8.44
CA VAL A 690 -0.89 -11.73 9.30
C VAL A 690 -0.82 -10.80 10.49
N VAL A 691 -0.85 -11.36 11.69
CA VAL A 691 -0.78 -10.59 12.95
C VAL A 691 0.53 -10.90 13.65
N ASP A 692 1.36 -9.87 13.84
CA ASP A 692 2.66 -9.91 14.51
C ASP A 692 2.48 -9.56 16.00
N MET A 693 2.54 -10.57 16.86
CA MET A 693 2.38 -10.40 18.31
C MET A 693 3.52 -9.63 18.94
N ASP A 694 4.76 -9.79 18.42
CA ASP A 694 5.92 -9.08 18.96
C ASP A 694 5.77 -7.57 18.73
N ALA A 695 5.33 -7.17 17.54
CA ALA A 695 5.06 -5.77 17.23
C ALA A 695 3.87 -5.21 18.03
N LEU A 696 2.79 -5.98 18.21
CA LEU A 696 1.67 -5.57 19.07
C LEU A 696 2.09 -5.36 20.51
N CYS A 697 2.93 -6.25 21.06
CA CYS A 697 3.43 -6.11 22.42
C CYS A 697 4.27 -4.82 22.58
N GLN A 698 5.10 -4.51 21.58
CA GLN A 698 5.90 -3.30 21.58
C GLN A 698 5.01 -2.04 21.53
N THR A 699 4.09 -1.98 20.57
CA THR A 699 3.17 -0.85 20.37
C THR A 699 2.30 -0.58 21.60
N HIS A 700 1.74 -1.62 22.21
CA HIS A 700 0.85 -1.51 23.36
C HIS A 700 1.59 -1.62 24.72
N ARG A 701 2.92 -1.68 24.73
CA ARG A 701 3.77 -1.80 25.93
C ARG A 701 3.38 -2.96 26.83
N ILE A 702 3.06 -4.11 26.23
CA ILE A 702 2.69 -5.34 26.91
C ILE A 702 3.97 -6.06 27.34
N ASN A 703 4.10 -6.30 28.65
CA ASN A 703 5.21 -7.09 29.19
C ASN A 703 4.91 -8.58 29.07
N LEU A 704 5.79 -9.32 28.41
CA LEU A 704 5.64 -10.74 28.13
C LEU A 704 6.23 -11.62 29.24
N GLY A 705 5.48 -12.65 29.64
CA GLY A 705 5.96 -13.80 30.39
C GLY A 705 6.38 -14.96 29.46
N ASP A 706 7.13 -15.93 30.01
CA ASP A 706 7.61 -17.07 29.22
C ASP A 706 6.52 -18.06 28.79
N ALA A 707 5.36 -18.01 29.44
CA ALA A 707 4.22 -18.92 29.19
C ALA A 707 3.01 -18.18 28.58
N ASP A 708 3.20 -16.99 28.04
CA ASP A 708 2.10 -16.21 27.49
C ASP A 708 1.50 -16.87 26.23
N VAL A 709 0.20 -16.73 26.13
CA VAL A 709 -0.61 -17.21 25.01
C VAL A 709 -1.39 -16.01 24.46
N ALA A 710 -1.40 -15.85 23.16
CA ALA A 710 -2.29 -14.90 22.49
C ALA A 710 -3.55 -15.62 22.03
N GLU A 711 -4.70 -14.98 22.27
CA GLU A 711 -6.01 -15.39 21.78
C GLU A 711 -6.56 -14.28 20.89
N ALA A 712 -6.80 -14.59 19.62
CA ALA A 712 -7.32 -13.64 18.66
C ALA A 712 -8.68 -14.12 18.13
N SER A 713 -9.57 -13.19 17.82
CA SER A 713 -10.85 -13.52 17.18
C SER A 713 -11.26 -12.50 16.15
N THR A 714 -11.90 -12.98 15.09
CA THR A 714 -12.52 -12.15 14.03
C THR A 714 -13.84 -12.77 13.58
N VAL A 715 -14.64 -12.01 12.84
CA VAL A 715 -15.91 -12.47 12.27
C VAL A 715 -15.83 -12.39 10.76
N ILE A 716 -16.10 -13.52 10.11
CA ILE A 716 -16.29 -13.61 8.66
C ILE A 716 -17.79 -13.64 8.36
N VAL A 717 -18.25 -12.80 7.46
CA VAL A 717 -19.62 -12.78 6.98
C VAL A 717 -19.68 -13.37 5.58
N ALA A 718 -20.36 -14.50 5.41
CA ALA A 718 -20.58 -15.15 4.12
C ALA A 718 -21.99 -14.82 3.58
N ASP A 719 -22.11 -14.57 2.30
CA ASP A 719 -23.40 -14.26 1.65
C ASP A 719 -24.30 -15.50 1.47
N ARG A 720 -23.73 -16.70 1.55
CA ARG A 720 -24.37 -18.02 1.43
C ARG A 720 -23.59 -19.08 2.18
N ASP A 721 -24.18 -20.25 2.36
CA ASP A 721 -23.44 -21.46 2.78
C ASP A 721 -22.41 -21.82 1.69
N MET A 722 -21.14 -21.99 2.08
CA MET A 722 -20.08 -22.26 1.11
C MET A 722 -18.85 -22.95 1.73
N ASP A 723 -18.24 -23.83 0.95
CA ASP A 723 -16.92 -24.38 1.26
C ASP A 723 -15.86 -23.49 0.61
N ILE A 724 -14.87 -23.09 1.39
CA ILE A 724 -13.74 -22.25 0.94
C ILE A 724 -12.42 -22.85 1.37
N GLU A 725 -11.36 -22.35 0.80
CA GLU A 725 -9.99 -22.60 1.24
C GLU A 725 -9.46 -21.40 2.03
N ALA A 726 -8.53 -21.67 2.96
CA ALA A 726 -7.86 -20.62 3.71
C ALA A 726 -6.37 -20.95 3.90
N TRP A 727 -5.53 -19.95 3.77
CA TRP A 727 -4.16 -20.03 4.28
C TRP A 727 -4.19 -19.90 5.80
N LEU A 728 -3.47 -20.80 6.46
CA LEU A 728 -3.32 -20.81 7.90
C LEU A 728 -1.89 -21.18 8.27
N GLY A 729 -1.26 -20.39 9.14
CA GLY A 729 0.09 -20.63 9.60
C GLY A 729 0.34 -19.99 10.96
N PHE A 730 1.34 -20.55 11.66
CA PHE A 730 1.82 -20.02 12.94
C PHE A 730 3.34 -19.92 12.88
N CYS A 731 3.94 -18.99 13.61
CA CYS A 731 5.40 -18.81 13.68
C CYS A 731 6.04 -18.86 12.29
N THR A 732 5.73 -17.87 11.43
CA THR A 732 6.28 -17.79 10.08
C THR A 732 7.80 -17.93 10.11
N PRO A 733 8.40 -18.92 9.41
CA PRO A 733 9.84 -19.05 9.37
C PRO A 733 10.48 -17.82 8.77
N ALA A 734 11.49 -17.25 9.43
CA ALA A 734 12.37 -16.31 8.77
C ALA A 734 13.12 -17.05 7.66
N ARG A 735 13.31 -16.43 6.49
CA ARG A 735 14.05 -17.04 5.39
C ARG A 735 15.55 -16.88 5.56
N SER A 736 15.98 -16.38 6.69
CA SER A 736 17.33 -16.49 7.20
C SER A 736 17.52 -17.86 7.88
N ASN A 737 18.73 -18.24 8.14
CA ASN A 737 19.09 -19.53 8.77
C ASN A 737 18.49 -19.76 10.17
N ARG A 738 17.59 -18.94 10.65
CA ARG A 738 17.20 -18.88 12.06
C ARG A 738 15.87 -19.52 12.39
N ASN A 739 15.08 -19.98 11.43
CA ASN A 739 13.71 -20.39 11.75
C ASN A 739 13.29 -21.66 11.01
N GLY A 740 13.73 -22.76 11.49
CA GLY A 740 13.22 -24.07 11.11
C GLY A 740 11.94 -24.50 11.85
N TYR A 741 11.16 -23.59 12.43
CA TYR A 741 9.94 -23.93 13.19
C TYR A 741 8.70 -24.02 12.28
N GLY A 742 8.89 -23.99 10.98
CA GLY A 742 7.83 -23.81 10.00
C GLY A 742 6.84 -24.97 9.89
N ILE A 743 7.23 -26.21 10.21
CA ILE A 743 6.38 -27.40 10.03
C ILE A 743 6.08 -28.01 11.38
N GLY A 744 4.78 -28.10 11.72
CA GLY A 744 4.31 -28.70 12.94
C GLY A 744 4.44 -30.23 12.94
N LYS A 745 4.16 -30.82 14.07
CA LYS A 745 4.05 -32.27 14.21
C LYS A 745 2.86 -32.78 13.39
N GLN A 746 2.96 -34.02 12.93
CA GLN A 746 1.91 -34.65 12.15
C GLN A 746 0.52 -34.47 12.78
N GLY A 747 -0.44 -33.89 12.04
CA GLY A 747 -1.81 -33.65 12.50
C GLY A 747 -1.99 -32.44 13.42
N ARG A 748 -0.94 -31.61 13.61
CA ARG A 748 -1.01 -30.35 14.37
C ARG A 748 -0.35 -29.21 13.64
N TRP A 749 -0.67 -27.97 14.06
CA TRP A 749 -0.03 -26.78 13.56
C TRP A 749 1.35 -26.57 14.20
N GLU A 750 2.18 -25.79 13.53
CA GLU A 750 3.48 -25.35 14.02
C GLU A 750 3.31 -24.53 15.32
N GLY A 751 4.26 -24.70 16.25
CA GLY A 751 4.27 -23.93 17.51
C GLY A 751 3.10 -24.22 18.45
N ASP A 752 2.43 -25.39 18.28
CA ASP A 752 1.23 -25.76 19.06
C ASP A 752 0.07 -24.75 18.95
N GLY A 753 0.03 -23.98 17.82
CA GLY A 753 -1.07 -23.11 17.49
C GLY A 753 -2.39 -23.86 17.28
N GLN A 754 -3.51 -23.21 17.52
CA GLN A 754 -4.85 -23.75 17.33
C GLN A 754 -5.73 -22.73 16.60
N CYS A 755 -6.58 -23.22 15.71
CA CYS A 755 -7.60 -22.42 15.03
C CYS A 755 -8.96 -23.08 15.18
N PHE A 756 -9.98 -22.28 15.45
CA PHE A 756 -11.36 -22.75 15.56
C PHE A 756 -12.26 -21.91 14.63
N LEU A 757 -13.16 -22.59 13.91
CA LEU A 757 -14.23 -21.95 13.16
C LEU A 757 -15.58 -22.37 13.77
N ASN A 758 -16.35 -21.43 14.28
CA ASN A 758 -17.62 -21.66 14.97
C ASN A 758 -17.49 -22.73 16.09
N GLY A 759 -16.37 -22.68 16.83
CA GLY A 759 -16.04 -23.62 17.93
C GLY A 759 -15.55 -25.00 17.49
N LYS A 760 -15.41 -25.26 16.18
CA LYS A 760 -14.84 -26.50 15.66
C LYS A 760 -13.39 -26.29 15.27
N GLU A 761 -12.50 -27.15 15.77
CA GLU A 761 -11.05 -27.04 15.46
C GLU A 761 -10.80 -27.29 13.96
N VAL A 762 -9.96 -26.42 13.39
CA VAL A 762 -9.47 -26.50 12.00
C VAL A 762 -8.08 -27.12 12.03
N LEU A 763 -7.94 -28.30 11.44
CA LEU A 763 -6.68 -29.04 11.40
C LEU A 763 -5.95 -28.82 10.07
N PRO A 764 -4.64 -29.10 10.00
CA PRO A 764 -3.89 -29.06 8.73
C PRO A 764 -4.54 -29.92 7.66
N ALA A 765 -4.48 -29.47 6.41
CA ALA A 765 -5.07 -30.16 5.26
C ALA A 765 -4.44 -31.55 5.02
N LYS A 766 -3.16 -31.69 5.35
CA LYS A 766 -2.36 -32.90 5.17
C LYS A 766 -1.40 -33.07 6.35
N ALA A 767 -1.19 -34.28 6.77
CA ALA A 767 -0.09 -34.59 7.67
C ALA A 767 1.24 -34.46 6.89
N TRP A 768 2.21 -33.80 7.50
CA TRP A 768 3.54 -33.68 6.93
C TRP A 768 4.36 -34.92 7.26
N ASP A 769 5.09 -35.45 6.24
CA ASP A 769 5.76 -36.72 6.34
C ASP A 769 6.96 -36.70 7.31
N GLU A 770 7.61 -35.54 7.46
CA GLU A 770 8.80 -35.36 8.31
C GLU A 770 8.62 -34.18 9.28
N PRO A 771 7.74 -34.30 10.27
CA PRO A 771 7.56 -33.25 11.25
C PRO A 771 8.83 -33.05 12.08
N GLY A 772 9.30 -31.81 12.17
CA GLY A 772 10.53 -31.44 12.86
C GLY A 772 11.81 -31.59 12.03
N LYS A 773 11.71 -32.01 10.74
CA LYS A 773 12.84 -32.02 9.83
C LYS A 773 13.50 -30.66 9.70
N TYR A 774 12.69 -29.62 9.70
CA TYR A 774 13.09 -28.24 9.55
C TYR A 774 13.22 -27.50 10.89
N ASN A 775 13.32 -28.25 11.99
CA ASN A 775 13.72 -27.67 13.25
C ASN A 775 15.09 -27.03 13.07
N TYR A 776 15.17 -25.80 13.51
CA TYR A 776 16.33 -24.97 13.41
C TYR A 776 17.61 -25.64 13.94
N HIS A 777 18.63 -25.69 13.08
CA HIS A 777 20.00 -25.99 13.44
C HIS A 777 20.81 -24.71 13.50
N PHE A 778 21.22 -24.33 14.71
CA PHE A 778 21.90 -23.05 14.99
C PHE A 778 23.21 -22.86 14.21
N ASN A 779 23.76 -23.87 13.56
CA ASN A 779 25.07 -23.82 12.93
C ASN A 779 25.16 -24.62 11.63
N THR A 780 24.20 -24.42 10.71
CA THR A 780 24.34 -24.99 9.36
C THR A 780 25.56 -24.42 8.63
N TRP A 781 26.01 -23.20 9.03
CA TRP A 781 27.22 -22.60 8.45
C TRP A 781 28.49 -23.39 8.76
N ASP A 782 28.60 -23.91 9.97
CA ASP A 782 29.76 -24.71 10.41
C ASP A 782 29.64 -26.18 9.95
N LYS A 783 28.47 -26.61 9.51
CA LYS A 783 28.17 -28.02 9.13
C LYS A 783 27.44 -28.09 7.80
N PRO A 784 28.16 -27.90 6.68
CA PRO A 784 27.55 -27.93 5.33
C PRO A 784 26.77 -29.20 5.03
N GLU A 785 27.20 -30.34 5.58
CA GLU A 785 26.58 -31.66 5.41
C GLU A 785 25.24 -31.80 6.13
N GLU A 786 24.95 -30.97 7.11
CA GLU A 786 23.68 -30.94 7.84
C GLU A 786 22.69 -29.92 7.27
N GLU A 787 23.06 -29.18 6.25
CA GLU A 787 22.21 -28.15 5.67
C GLU A 787 21.05 -28.73 4.86
N GLU A 788 19.83 -28.47 5.30
CA GLU A 788 18.61 -28.83 4.60
C GLU A 788 18.12 -27.64 3.74
N PRO A 789 17.75 -27.85 2.46
CA PRO A 789 17.19 -26.79 1.65
C PRO A 789 15.78 -26.42 2.11
N PHE A 790 15.34 -25.18 1.90
CA PHE A 790 13.94 -24.80 2.06
C PHE A 790 13.06 -25.58 1.09
N THR A 791 11.92 -26.03 1.59
CA THR A 791 10.85 -26.63 0.79
C THR A 791 9.60 -25.76 0.83
N ASP A 792 8.72 -25.95 -0.13
CA ASP A 792 7.49 -25.17 -0.27
C ASP A 792 6.56 -25.33 0.94
N GLU A 793 6.55 -26.48 1.59
CA GLU A 793 5.71 -26.80 2.76
C GLU A 793 6.02 -25.95 3.99
N GLN A 794 7.22 -25.36 4.06
CA GLN A 794 7.57 -24.47 5.16
C GLN A 794 6.79 -23.14 5.12
N PHE A 795 6.24 -22.77 3.96
CA PHE A 795 5.54 -21.50 3.73
C PHE A 795 4.05 -21.77 3.57
N TYR A 796 3.20 -21.20 4.44
CA TYR A 796 1.74 -21.41 4.42
C TYR A 796 1.11 -20.97 3.07
N TRP A 797 1.69 -20.00 2.37
CA TRP A 797 1.20 -19.53 1.07
C TRP A 797 1.63 -20.42 -0.11
N MET A 798 2.48 -21.40 0.12
CA MET A 798 2.93 -22.36 -0.91
C MET A 798 2.44 -23.78 -0.63
N ARG A 799 2.06 -24.10 0.62
CA ARG A 799 1.49 -25.42 0.94
C ARG A 799 -0.02 -25.46 0.69
N GLN A 800 -0.58 -26.66 0.67
CA GLN A 800 -2.01 -26.85 0.48
C GLN A 800 -2.82 -26.11 1.55
N PRO A 801 -3.76 -25.19 1.17
CA PRO A 801 -4.61 -24.49 2.11
C PRO A 801 -5.59 -25.43 2.81
N VAL A 802 -6.13 -25.02 3.95
CA VAL A 802 -7.17 -25.77 4.66
C VAL A 802 -8.53 -25.52 4.04
N LYS A 803 -9.41 -26.54 4.07
CA LYS A 803 -10.81 -26.40 3.64
C LYS A 803 -11.67 -26.13 4.86
N ILE A 804 -12.50 -25.09 4.80
CA ILE A 804 -13.43 -24.71 5.86
C ILE A 804 -14.81 -24.45 5.28
N HIS A 805 -15.85 -24.72 6.08
CA HIS A 805 -17.23 -24.50 5.72
C HIS A 805 -17.79 -23.26 6.42
N LEU A 806 -18.19 -22.26 5.66
CA LEU A 806 -18.87 -21.05 6.15
C LEU A 806 -20.38 -21.22 6.02
N LYS A 807 -21.11 -20.89 7.06
CA LYS A 807 -22.57 -20.74 7.02
C LYS A 807 -22.92 -19.35 6.52
N GLN A 808 -24.07 -19.21 5.89
CA GLN A 808 -24.62 -17.90 5.55
C GLN A 808 -24.71 -17.00 6.80
N GLY A 809 -24.20 -15.77 6.72
CA GLY A 809 -24.13 -14.84 7.83
C GLY A 809 -22.80 -14.91 8.56
N GLU A 810 -22.79 -14.65 9.87
CA GLU A 810 -21.59 -14.52 10.68
C GLU A 810 -20.96 -15.88 11.02
N ASN A 811 -19.66 -15.97 10.84
CA ASN A 811 -18.81 -17.09 11.22
C ASN A 811 -17.65 -16.58 12.07
N ARG A 812 -17.50 -17.13 13.28
CA ARG A 812 -16.44 -16.72 14.20
C ARG A 812 -15.18 -17.55 14.00
N VAL A 813 -14.07 -16.88 13.76
CA VAL A 813 -12.73 -17.48 13.74
C VAL A 813 -12.03 -17.12 15.03
N GLU A 814 -11.44 -18.13 15.70
CA GLU A 814 -10.68 -17.98 16.93
C GLU A 814 -9.32 -18.64 16.74
N ILE A 815 -8.27 -17.88 17.05
CA ILE A 815 -6.88 -18.32 17.00
C ILE A 815 -6.32 -18.33 18.41
N LYS A 816 -5.58 -19.40 18.73
CA LYS A 816 -4.81 -19.48 19.97
C LYS A 816 -3.37 -19.85 19.62
N THR A 817 -2.43 -18.99 20.01
CA THR A 817 -1.01 -19.19 19.71
C THR A 817 -0.16 -18.97 20.96
N PRO A 818 0.51 -20.02 21.47
CA PRO A 818 1.50 -19.88 22.52
C PRO A 818 2.70 -19.06 22.05
N LYS A 819 3.35 -18.35 22.98
CA LYS A 819 4.60 -17.66 22.68
C LYS A 819 5.66 -18.69 22.27
N PRO A 820 6.28 -18.52 21.10
CA PRO A 820 7.28 -19.45 20.64
C PRO A 820 8.56 -19.36 21.47
N TYR A 821 9.46 -20.32 21.24
CA TYR A 821 10.79 -20.30 21.84
C TYR A 821 11.53 -18.98 21.52
N GLN A 822 12.37 -18.54 22.45
CA GLN A 822 13.12 -17.29 22.34
C GLN A 822 13.91 -17.19 21.02
N GLY A 823 13.77 -16.07 20.31
CA GLY A 823 14.39 -15.79 19.01
C GLY A 823 13.55 -16.18 17.80
N LEU A 824 12.38 -16.80 18.00
CA LEU A 824 11.40 -17.03 16.92
C LEU A 824 10.36 -15.91 16.92
N ARG A 825 9.82 -15.61 15.73
CA ARG A 825 8.75 -14.61 15.59
C ARG A 825 7.43 -15.18 16.08
N TRP A 826 6.74 -14.39 16.88
CA TRP A 826 5.42 -14.74 17.39
C TRP A 826 4.35 -14.09 16.50
N SER A 827 3.82 -14.89 15.59
CA SER A 827 2.78 -14.42 14.64
C SER A 827 1.83 -15.56 14.28
N PHE A 828 0.68 -15.20 13.74
CA PHE A 828 -0.17 -16.13 13.01
C PHE A 828 -0.62 -15.49 11.67
N ALA A 829 -0.98 -16.36 10.73
CA ALA A 829 -1.59 -15.98 9.46
C ALA A 829 -2.92 -16.70 9.30
N PHE A 830 -3.94 -15.99 8.85
CA PHE A 830 -5.22 -16.56 8.43
C PHE A 830 -5.81 -15.71 7.32
N MET A 831 -6.05 -16.31 6.14
CA MET A 831 -6.65 -15.61 5.00
C MET A 831 -7.50 -16.57 4.17
N PRO A 832 -8.79 -16.30 3.95
CA PRO A 832 -9.58 -16.98 2.93
C PRO A 832 -8.94 -16.78 1.55
N VAL A 833 -8.82 -17.87 0.78
CA VAL A 833 -8.24 -17.85 -0.56
C VAL A 833 -9.03 -18.75 -1.51
N CYS A 834 -9.02 -18.43 -2.79
CA CYS A 834 -9.47 -19.29 -3.86
C CYS A 834 -8.24 -19.73 -4.67
N THR A 835 -7.92 -21.02 -4.68
CA THR A 835 -6.80 -21.56 -5.46
C THR A 835 -7.28 -22.03 -6.82
N HIS A 836 -6.48 -21.77 -7.87
CA HIS A 836 -6.78 -22.13 -9.25
C HIS A 836 -5.84 -23.22 -9.77
N ALA A 837 -6.27 -23.91 -10.82
CA ALA A 837 -5.54 -25.03 -11.40
C ALA A 837 -4.14 -24.66 -11.96
N ASP A 838 -3.93 -23.40 -12.30
CA ASP A 838 -2.66 -22.84 -12.77
C ASP A 838 -1.72 -22.43 -11.61
N GLY A 839 -2.12 -22.67 -10.36
CA GLY A 839 -1.38 -22.30 -9.17
C GLY A 839 -1.56 -20.84 -8.74
N SER A 840 -2.39 -20.06 -9.43
CA SER A 840 -2.72 -18.71 -9.01
C SER A 840 -3.73 -18.72 -7.85
N VAL A 841 -3.77 -17.61 -7.12
CA VAL A 841 -4.70 -17.41 -5.99
C VAL A 841 -5.44 -16.09 -6.14
N THR A 842 -6.68 -16.06 -5.68
CA THR A 842 -7.53 -14.85 -5.64
C THR A 842 -8.31 -14.79 -4.34
N GLU A 843 -8.96 -13.66 -4.11
CA GLU A 843 -9.90 -13.45 -3.01
C GLU A 843 -11.12 -14.37 -3.18
N VAL A 844 -11.78 -14.72 -2.07
CA VAL A 844 -13.01 -15.51 -2.06
C VAL A 844 -14.20 -14.58 -2.24
N GLU A 845 -14.95 -14.80 -3.33
CA GLU A 845 -16.17 -14.03 -3.63
C GLU A 845 -17.28 -14.32 -2.61
N GLY A 846 -17.99 -13.27 -2.14
CA GLY A 846 -19.10 -13.40 -1.19
C GLY A 846 -18.67 -13.52 0.28
N VAL A 847 -17.39 -13.26 0.58
CA VAL A 847 -16.83 -13.24 1.92
C VAL A 847 -16.41 -11.80 2.28
N ARG A 848 -16.76 -11.37 3.50
CA ARG A 848 -16.40 -10.06 4.07
C ARG A 848 -15.98 -10.23 5.52
N PHE A 849 -15.20 -9.28 6.03
CA PHE A 849 -14.76 -9.20 7.43
C PHE A 849 -15.53 -8.10 8.18
N ARG A 850 -15.70 -8.31 9.50
CA ARG A 850 -16.38 -7.38 10.39
C ARG A 850 -15.56 -7.14 11.65
#